data_abc53104ec2019aeaea0ea10ab79e25c
#
_entry.id   abc53104ec2019aeaea0ea10ab79e25c
#
_cell.length_a   1.000
_cell.length_b   1.000
_cell.length_c   1.000
_cell.angle_alpha   90.00
_cell.angle_beta   90.00
_cell.angle_gamma   90.00
#
_symmetry.space_group_name_H-M   'P 1'
#
loop_
_entity.id
_entity.type
_entity.pdbx_description
1 polymer ?
#
loop_
_entity_poly.entity_id
_entity_poly.type
_entity_poly.pdbx_seq_one_letter_code
_entity_poly.pdbx_strand_id
1 'polypeptide(L)'
;MKKVYLLSLCCLLLTQVHYAQQKFDKWWDEVEELELQGKSVSALERAEKIKRKADRKENPQQFLKAFLYVAKYKLILKKDSEEEVYQDFLTEIEDQNAPTRQVLYSFLAESLNDYYKENRYRINQRTNTDSIARDFLTWSKDDFQSKIMSYYQKSLSSEQKLIETPLKDFTEILNYGENYNNYRSTLYDVLANRYLTFLKHHSYNPENKKSHYLIETEFYGLPKDFVSIDLSAYEDGTQKIETLKTYQDLTRLHLQQKNALSVVITTLERFEYLKENGSYSTPKENYKEALLKYLNAVKTPKEKAWIHYKLAEFYYQNANKKTTPDYLNKSLSQVEKIKDLLPNSHPGKQALKIERAITSSQITIKTKQKPLPHRKFRALVNFKNTDSLYLRIYQIPQQVLTQYDYRQDSLARDLYRNAKVFQQQEFQLPKIENHFSYSTELLLDELPVGNYVLLFSKAKTIDLEKSDYQFQQLQITNLSYTSFDFREDQQLFVTNRTTGQPLENVKVFLKTKPKKIYTTNQDGLIKIHQKPKSYYQQESIILIHNNDTLYSSLRFRKNYNNNSNNEDEDPEIRSHLFTDRGIYRPGQKIYFKGILSYQSKTERKVVPNERVYVELYDANYDLVDSLSLRTNEFGSVQGEFKIPKNVLT
;
A
#
# COMPACT_ATOMS: atom_id res chain seq x y z
N MET A 1 -14.54 66.84 -19.13
CA MET A 1 -15.73 66.22 -18.54
C MET A 1 -16.04 64.80 -19.04
N LYS A 2 -15.81 64.44 -20.31
CA LYS A 2 -16.09 63.06 -20.83
C LYS A 2 -15.21 61.94 -20.24
N LYS A 3 -14.00 62.21 -19.77
CA LYS A 3 -13.12 61.16 -19.15
C LYS A 3 -13.48 60.78 -17.70
N VAL A 4 -14.16 61.66 -16.99
CA VAL A 4 -14.56 61.38 -15.58
C VAL A 4 -15.77 60.47 -15.56
N TYR A 5 -16.69 60.58 -16.52
CA TYR A 5 -17.87 59.71 -16.63
C TYR A 5 -17.50 58.26 -17.00
N LEU A 6 -16.44 58.03 -17.78
CA LEU A 6 -15.99 56.68 -18.14
C LEU A 6 -15.36 55.96 -16.97
N LEU A 7 -14.61 56.66 -16.09
CA LEU A 7 -14.02 56.06 -14.88
C LEU A 7 -15.10 55.73 -13.83
N SER A 8 -16.12 56.57 -13.67
CA SER A 8 -17.22 56.33 -12.76
C SER A 8 -18.11 55.14 -13.18
N LEU A 9 -18.27 54.95 -14.48
CA LEU A 9 -19.03 53.81 -15.04
C LEU A 9 -18.27 52.48 -14.86
N CYS A 10 -16.95 52.49 -15.05
CA CYS A 10 -16.11 51.33 -14.78
C CYS A 10 -16.09 50.98 -13.29
N CYS A 11 -16.01 51.96 -12.39
CA CYS A 11 -16.10 51.69 -10.91
C CYS A 11 -17.46 51.17 -10.49
N LEU A 12 -18.57 51.63 -11.08
CA LEU A 12 -19.92 51.13 -10.82
C LEU A 12 -20.12 49.69 -11.34
N LEU A 13 -19.52 49.35 -12.50
CA LEU A 13 -19.57 47.97 -12.99
C LEU A 13 -18.73 47.03 -12.13
N LEU A 14 -17.55 47.42 -11.66
CA LEU A 14 -16.71 46.65 -10.75
C LEU A 14 -17.38 46.44 -9.38
N THR A 15 -18.06 47.45 -8.84
CA THR A 15 -18.80 47.36 -7.61
C THR A 15 -20.04 46.43 -7.69
N GLN A 16 -20.72 46.43 -8.86
CA GLN A 16 -21.87 45.53 -9.04
C GLN A 16 -21.43 44.06 -9.16
N VAL A 17 -20.31 43.79 -9.80
CA VAL A 17 -19.75 42.43 -9.88
C VAL A 17 -19.32 41.94 -8.47
N HIS A 18 -18.64 42.80 -7.72
CA HIS A 18 -18.20 42.48 -6.36
C HIS A 18 -19.37 42.28 -5.41
N TYR A 19 -20.40 43.08 -5.47
CA TYR A 19 -21.63 42.95 -4.66
C TYR A 19 -22.44 41.68 -5.03
N ALA A 20 -22.46 41.33 -6.31
CA ALA A 20 -23.10 40.10 -6.77
C ALA A 20 -22.40 38.85 -6.29
N GLN A 21 -21.06 38.83 -6.26
CA GLN A 21 -20.23 37.74 -5.76
C GLN A 21 -20.44 37.58 -4.24
N GLN A 22 -20.32 38.63 -3.45
CA GLN A 22 -20.58 38.61 -1.99
C GLN A 22 -21.95 38.06 -1.63
N LYS A 23 -22.94 38.23 -2.50
CA LYS A 23 -24.29 37.69 -2.26
C LYS A 23 -24.38 36.18 -2.49
N PHE A 24 -23.66 35.64 -3.48
CA PHE A 24 -23.58 34.19 -3.67
C PHE A 24 -22.77 33.54 -2.54
N ASP A 25 -21.66 34.14 -2.10
CA ASP A 25 -20.83 33.64 -1.02
C ASP A 25 -21.68 33.46 0.25
N LYS A 26 -22.46 34.49 0.67
CA LYS A 26 -23.38 34.38 1.81
C LYS A 26 -24.40 33.25 1.66
N TRP A 27 -24.89 33.00 0.46
CA TRP A 27 -25.85 31.93 0.22
C TRP A 27 -25.22 30.54 0.27
N TRP A 28 -23.94 30.45 -0.11
CA TRP A 28 -23.17 29.21 0.03
C TRP A 28 -22.82 28.92 1.50
N ASP A 29 -22.48 29.95 2.28
CA ASP A 29 -22.32 29.83 3.74
C ASP A 29 -23.57 29.25 4.40
N GLU A 30 -24.75 29.73 4.00
CA GLU A 30 -26.04 29.20 4.48
C GLU A 30 -26.22 27.71 4.06
N VAL A 31 -25.81 27.30 2.85
CA VAL A 31 -25.90 25.90 2.42
C VAL A 31 -24.95 25.04 3.26
N GLU A 32 -23.74 25.50 3.51
CA GLU A 32 -22.74 24.78 4.31
C GLU A 32 -23.21 24.63 5.76
N GLU A 33 -23.76 25.67 6.34
CA GLU A 33 -24.33 25.61 7.69
C GLU A 33 -25.48 24.60 7.78
N LEU A 34 -26.37 24.58 6.79
CA LEU A 34 -27.50 23.62 6.72
C LEU A 34 -26.95 22.16 6.57
N GLU A 35 -25.86 21.94 5.81
CA GLU A 35 -25.22 20.64 5.72
C GLU A 35 -24.64 20.20 7.08
N LEU A 36 -23.91 21.07 7.76
CA LEU A 36 -23.33 20.79 9.07
C LEU A 36 -24.42 20.46 10.12
N GLN A 37 -25.62 21.05 9.98
CA GLN A 37 -26.77 20.75 10.81
C GLN A 37 -27.54 19.49 10.37
N GLY A 38 -27.16 18.82 9.29
CA GLY A 38 -27.86 17.65 8.74
C GLY A 38 -29.21 17.98 8.08
N LYS A 39 -29.47 19.24 7.74
CA LYS A 39 -30.74 19.73 7.15
C LYS A 39 -30.72 19.68 5.63
N SER A 40 -30.50 18.49 5.04
CA SER A 40 -30.32 18.30 3.60
C SER A 40 -31.49 18.80 2.74
N VAL A 41 -32.73 18.73 3.21
CA VAL A 41 -33.93 19.26 2.50
C VAL A 41 -33.84 20.78 2.33
N SER A 42 -33.55 21.51 3.43
CA SER A 42 -33.40 22.96 3.38
C SER A 42 -32.19 23.39 2.55
N ALA A 43 -31.08 22.60 2.59
CA ALA A 43 -29.90 22.81 1.74
C ALA A 43 -30.25 22.65 0.27
N LEU A 44 -31.02 21.63 -0.12
CA LEU A 44 -31.55 21.45 -1.47
C LEU A 44 -32.37 22.68 -1.93
N GLU A 45 -33.35 23.11 -1.17
CA GLU A 45 -34.17 24.29 -1.50
C GLU A 45 -33.32 25.56 -1.69
N ARG A 46 -32.26 25.70 -0.85
CA ARG A 46 -31.33 26.82 -0.97
C ARG A 46 -30.48 26.74 -2.24
N ALA A 47 -29.95 25.57 -2.55
CA ALA A 47 -29.17 25.31 -3.78
C ALA A 47 -30.01 25.57 -5.04
N GLU A 48 -31.29 25.16 -5.06
CA GLU A 48 -32.19 25.45 -6.16
C GLU A 48 -32.45 26.96 -6.35
N LYS A 49 -32.58 27.72 -5.24
CA LYS A 49 -32.70 29.19 -5.31
C LYS A 49 -31.44 29.82 -5.90
N ILE A 50 -30.26 29.32 -5.52
CA ILE A 50 -28.99 29.76 -6.09
C ILE A 50 -28.96 29.45 -7.58
N LYS A 51 -29.30 28.21 -7.99
CA LYS A 51 -29.33 27.79 -9.41
C LYS A 51 -30.19 28.75 -10.25
N ARG A 52 -31.46 28.93 -9.88
CA ARG A 52 -32.38 29.84 -10.59
C ARG A 52 -31.89 31.29 -10.65
N LYS A 53 -31.16 31.76 -9.63
CA LYS A 53 -30.62 33.11 -9.61
C LYS A 53 -29.36 33.26 -10.47
N ALA A 54 -28.51 32.23 -10.47
CA ALA A 54 -27.31 32.18 -11.28
C ALA A 54 -27.65 32.12 -12.77
N ASP A 55 -28.63 31.32 -13.14
CA ASP A 55 -29.17 31.23 -14.50
C ASP A 55 -29.67 32.59 -15.03
N ARG A 56 -30.57 33.23 -14.29
CA ARG A 56 -31.09 34.59 -14.65
C ARG A 56 -29.99 35.66 -14.76
N LYS A 57 -28.85 35.45 -14.10
CA LYS A 57 -27.72 36.39 -14.10
C LYS A 57 -26.64 36.01 -15.09
N GLU A 58 -26.86 34.97 -15.88
CA GLU A 58 -25.89 34.41 -16.83
C GLU A 58 -24.51 34.15 -16.18
N ASN A 59 -24.55 33.61 -14.93
CA ASN A 59 -23.33 33.24 -14.18
C ASN A 59 -23.10 31.74 -14.25
N PRO A 60 -22.33 31.23 -15.22
CA PRO A 60 -22.17 29.81 -15.47
C PRO A 60 -21.48 29.08 -14.31
N GLN A 61 -20.57 29.72 -13.59
CA GLN A 61 -19.87 29.14 -12.47
C GLN A 61 -20.81 28.82 -11.32
N GLN A 62 -21.61 29.82 -10.91
CA GLN A 62 -22.58 29.66 -9.83
C GLN A 62 -23.73 28.74 -10.22
N PHE A 63 -24.14 28.76 -11.48
CA PHE A 63 -25.13 27.85 -12.03
C PHE A 63 -24.66 26.39 -11.93
N LEU A 64 -23.50 26.09 -12.46
CA LEU A 64 -22.94 24.72 -12.43
C LEU A 64 -22.73 24.22 -11.00
N LYS A 65 -22.15 25.05 -10.11
CA LYS A 65 -21.98 24.70 -8.70
C LYS A 65 -23.33 24.35 -8.07
N ALA A 66 -24.32 25.21 -8.26
CA ALA A 66 -25.64 24.99 -7.68
C ALA A 66 -26.35 23.76 -8.27
N PHE A 67 -26.22 23.51 -9.57
CA PHE A 67 -26.76 22.31 -10.22
C PHE A 67 -26.14 21.03 -9.63
N LEU A 68 -24.83 21.00 -9.45
CA LEU A 68 -24.13 19.82 -8.85
C LEU A 68 -24.57 19.60 -7.40
N TYR A 69 -24.77 20.65 -6.62
CA TYR A 69 -25.32 20.53 -5.24
C TYR A 69 -26.77 20.05 -5.22
N VAL A 70 -27.62 20.50 -6.15
CA VAL A 70 -29.00 20.00 -6.31
C VAL A 70 -28.97 18.50 -6.63
N ALA A 71 -28.13 18.06 -7.58
CA ALA A 71 -27.97 16.66 -7.92
C ALA A 71 -27.51 15.85 -6.71
N LYS A 72 -26.50 16.33 -5.97
CA LYS A 72 -26.00 15.72 -4.73
C LYS A 72 -27.13 15.52 -3.70
N TYR A 73 -27.91 16.55 -3.42
CA TYR A 73 -28.97 16.43 -2.42
C TYR A 73 -30.14 15.54 -2.88
N LYS A 74 -30.49 15.52 -4.16
CA LYS A 74 -31.47 14.56 -4.69
C LYS A 74 -31.02 13.12 -4.44
N LEU A 75 -29.77 12.79 -4.71
CA LEU A 75 -29.19 11.46 -4.47
C LEU A 75 -29.15 11.09 -2.97
N ILE A 76 -28.96 12.06 -2.08
CA ILE A 76 -28.95 11.83 -0.62
C ILE A 76 -30.35 11.64 -0.05
N LEU A 77 -31.32 12.44 -0.50
CA LEU A 77 -32.64 12.51 0.10
C LEU A 77 -33.61 11.45 -0.41
N LYS A 78 -33.42 10.98 -1.63
CA LYS A 78 -34.35 10.06 -2.29
C LYS A 78 -33.59 8.83 -2.77
N LYS A 79 -33.98 7.67 -2.27
CA LYS A 79 -33.48 6.39 -2.73
C LYS A 79 -33.88 6.18 -4.20
N ASP A 80 -32.99 5.63 -4.98
CA ASP A 80 -33.18 5.30 -6.41
C ASP A 80 -33.54 6.55 -7.27
N SER A 81 -32.87 7.70 -6.96
CA SER A 81 -33.03 8.96 -7.71
C SER A 81 -32.02 9.17 -8.83
N GLU A 82 -31.18 8.17 -9.10
CA GLU A 82 -30.11 8.25 -10.08
C GLU A 82 -30.65 8.52 -11.50
N GLU A 83 -31.80 7.90 -11.88
CA GLU A 83 -32.43 8.15 -13.16
C GLU A 83 -32.98 9.59 -13.24
N GLU A 84 -33.58 10.10 -12.18
CA GLU A 84 -34.06 11.48 -12.12
C GLU A 84 -32.90 12.47 -12.32
N VAL A 85 -31.78 12.27 -11.63
CA VAL A 85 -30.58 13.10 -11.76
C VAL A 85 -29.99 13.00 -13.17
N TYR A 86 -29.98 11.82 -13.77
CA TYR A 86 -29.55 11.64 -15.15
C TYR A 86 -30.41 12.45 -16.13
N GLN A 87 -31.73 12.44 -15.98
CA GLN A 87 -32.65 13.21 -16.79
C GLN A 87 -32.50 14.73 -16.56
N ASP A 88 -32.26 15.16 -15.32
CA ASP A 88 -31.92 16.56 -15.01
C ASP A 88 -30.68 17.01 -15.79
N PHE A 89 -29.62 16.20 -15.82
CA PHE A 89 -28.43 16.53 -16.62
C PHE A 89 -28.77 16.68 -18.11
N LEU A 90 -29.57 15.79 -18.68
CA LEU A 90 -29.93 15.85 -20.11
C LEU A 90 -30.73 17.12 -20.41
N THR A 91 -31.69 17.48 -19.55
CA THR A 91 -32.50 18.70 -19.68
C THR A 91 -31.61 19.95 -19.63
N GLU A 92 -30.73 20.06 -18.64
CA GLU A 92 -29.85 21.23 -18.53
C GLU A 92 -28.84 21.31 -19.69
N ILE A 93 -28.37 20.17 -20.21
CA ILE A 93 -27.49 20.12 -21.38
C ILE A 93 -28.18 20.66 -22.63
N GLU A 94 -29.47 20.41 -22.79
CA GLU A 94 -30.25 20.96 -23.90
C GLU A 94 -30.47 22.46 -23.79
N ASP A 95 -30.73 22.94 -22.57
CA ASP A 95 -31.05 24.35 -22.30
C ASP A 95 -29.83 25.28 -22.28
N GLN A 96 -28.65 24.76 -21.93
CA GLN A 96 -27.44 25.57 -21.79
C GLN A 96 -26.63 25.70 -23.07
N ASN A 97 -25.87 26.81 -23.18
CA ASN A 97 -24.95 27.07 -24.28
C ASN A 97 -23.50 26.75 -23.91
N ALA A 98 -22.61 26.74 -24.92
CA ALA A 98 -21.16 26.62 -24.70
C ALA A 98 -20.63 27.87 -23.92
N PRO A 99 -19.74 27.70 -22.97
CA PRO A 99 -19.02 26.48 -22.54
C PRO A 99 -19.73 25.65 -21.46
N THR A 100 -20.81 26.15 -20.85
CA THR A 100 -21.55 25.51 -19.76
C THR A 100 -22.03 24.10 -20.13
N ARG A 101 -22.58 23.96 -21.32
CA ARG A 101 -23.01 22.67 -21.89
C ARG A 101 -21.90 21.65 -21.91
N GLN A 102 -20.68 22.02 -22.33
CA GLN A 102 -19.54 21.14 -22.41
C GLN A 102 -19.06 20.68 -21.04
N VAL A 103 -19.10 21.56 -20.06
CA VAL A 103 -18.79 21.22 -18.66
C VAL A 103 -19.82 20.25 -18.11
N LEU A 104 -21.12 20.45 -18.38
CA LEU A 104 -22.19 19.52 -17.98
C LEU A 104 -21.99 18.13 -18.59
N TYR A 105 -21.64 18.03 -19.89
CA TYR A 105 -21.31 16.73 -20.50
C TYR A 105 -20.16 16.02 -19.77
N SER A 106 -19.12 16.74 -19.37
CA SER A 106 -17.99 16.16 -18.63
C SER A 106 -18.40 15.65 -17.24
N PHE A 107 -19.26 16.39 -16.53
CA PHE A 107 -19.78 15.93 -15.23
C PHE A 107 -20.77 14.79 -15.35
N LEU A 108 -21.61 14.77 -16.38
CA LEU A 108 -22.50 13.65 -16.66
C LEU A 108 -21.70 12.37 -16.93
N ALA A 109 -20.64 12.47 -17.76
CA ALA A 109 -19.76 11.35 -18.03
C ALA A 109 -19.09 10.81 -16.78
N GLU A 110 -18.60 11.69 -15.89
CA GLU A 110 -18.00 11.31 -14.61
C GLU A 110 -19.03 10.66 -13.69
N SER A 111 -20.24 11.23 -13.55
CA SER A 111 -21.32 10.69 -12.72
C SER A 111 -21.73 9.27 -13.16
N LEU A 112 -21.89 9.05 -14.45
CA LEU A 112 -22.18 7.71 -14.99
C LEU A 112 -21.02 6.72 -14.76
N ASN A 113 -19.78 7.20 -14.86
CA ASN A 113 -18.60 6.39 -14.60
C ASN A 113 -18.51 5.99 -13.12
N ASP A 114 -18.82 6.88 -12.21
CA ASP A 114 -18.81 6.59 -10.77
C ASP A 114 -19.96 5.63 -10.41
N TYR A 115 -21.15 5.83 -10.98
CA TYR A 115 -22.25 4.88 -10.84
C TYR A 115 -21.86 3.49 -11.34
N TYR A 116 -21.21 3.40 -12.52
CA TYR A 116 -20.71 2.13 -13.06
C TYR A 116 -19.70 1.47 -12.11
N LYS A 117 -18.73 2.21 -11.56
CA LYS A 117 -17.73 1.68 -10.63
C LYS A 117 -18.36 1.09 -9.37
N GLU A 118 -19.32 1.79 -8.79
CA GLU A 118 -20.03 1.36 -7.58
C GLU A 118 -20.88 0.10 -7.83
N ASN A 119 -21.49 0.01 -9.00
CA ASN A 119 -22.40 -1.08 -9.38
C ASN A 119 -21.77 -2.12 -10.31
N ARG A 120 -20.45 -2.09 -10.55
CA ARG A 120 -19.76 -2.88 -11.60
C ARG A 120 -20.03 -4.38 -11.53
N TYR A 121 -20.15 -4.96 -10.34
CA TYR A 121 -20.40 -6.39 -10.18
C TYR A 121 -21.77 -6.78 -10.78
N ARG A 122 -22.80 -6.02 -10.48
CA ARG A 122 -24.16 -6.22 -11.00
C ARG A 122 -24.24 -5.94 -12.50
N ILE A 123 -23.59 -4.85 -12.96
CA ILE A 123 -23.64 -4.42 -14.35
C ILE A 123 -22.89 -5.39 -15.25
N ASN A 124 -21.73 -5.89 -14.82
CA ASN A 124 -20.93 -6.85 -15.63
C ASN A 124 -21.59 -8.22 -15.82
N GLN A 125 -22.66 -8.52 -15.09
CA GLN A 125 -23.46 -9.75 -15.28
C GLN A 125 -24.58 -9.58 -16.32
N ARG A 126 -24.82 -8.37 -16.82
CA ARG A 126 -25.84 -8.10 -17.81
C ARG A 126 -25.36 -8.48 -19.19
N THR A 127 -26.28 -9.06 -19.97
CA THR A 127 -26.05 -9.35 -21.40
C THR A 127 -26.21 -8.09 -22.25
N ASN A 128 -25.37 -7.96 -23.27
CA ASN A 128 -25.49 -6.89 -24.23
C ASN A 128 -26.79 -7.07 -25.03
N THR A 129 -27.46 -5.97 -25.34
CA THR A 129 -28.64 -5.91 -26.21
C THR A 129 -28.29 -5.21 -27.52
N ASP A 130 -29.05 -5.47 -28.59
CA ASP A 130 -28.81 -4.89 -29.92
C ASP A 130 -29.00 -3.35 -29.95
N SER A 131 -29.65 -2.79 -28.96
CA SER A 131 -29.88 -1.35 -28.86
C SER A 131 -29.71 -0.85 -27.39
N ILE A 132 -29.16 0.35 -27.24
CA ILE A 132 -29.01 0.98 -25.92
C ILE A 132 -30.39 1.40 -25.40
N ALA A 133 -30.81 0.88 -24.25
CA ALA A 133 -32.05 1.23 -23.60
C ALA A 133 -32.10 2.71 -23.18
N ARG A 134 -33.31 3.30 -23.07
CA ARG A 134 -33.47 4.67 -22.57
C ARG A 134 -33.10 4.80 -21.09
N ASP A 135 -33.52 3.82 -20.30
CA ASP A 135 -33.21 3.75 -18.88
C ASP A 135 -31.77 3.27 -18.66
N PHE A 136 -30.89 4.16 -18.21
CA PHE A 136 -29.47 3.84 -17.97
C PHE A 136 -29.28 2.81 -16.84
N LEU A 137 -30.24 2.66 -15.97
CA LEU A 137 -30.20 1.65 -14.91
C LEU A 137 -30.19 0.21 -15.46
N THR A 138 -30.57 0.04 -16.72
CA THR A 138 -30.59 -1.25 -17.41
C THR A 138 -29.38 -1.50 -18.34
N TRP A 139 -28.54 -0.49 -18.53
CA TRP A 139 -27.41 -0.57 -19.45
C TRP A 139 -26.42 -1.68 -19.09
N SER A 140 -25.91 -2.31 -20.12
CA SER A 140 -24.78 -3.24 -20.04
C SER A 140 -23.46 -2.47 -19.80
N LYS A 141 -22.39 -3.22 -19.56
CA LYS A 141 -21.04 -2.65 -19.46
C LYS A 141 -20.65 -1.85 -20.72
N ASP A 142 -20.94 -2.40 -21.89
CA ASP A 142 -20.55 -1.79 -23.16
C ASP A 142 -21.37 -0.54 -23.44
N ASP A 143 -22.65 -0.51 -23.04
CA ASP A 143 -23.49 0.66 -23.12
C ASP A 143 -22.96 1.80 -22.25
N PHE A 144 -22.62 1.51 -20.98
CA PHE A 144 -22.00 2.51 -20.10
C PHE A 144 -20.75 3.09 -20.72
N GLN A 145 -19.85 2.25 -21.21
CA GLN A 145 -18.59 2.74 -21.78
C GLN A 145 -18.80 3.59 -23.02
N SER A 146 -19.62 3.12 -23.96
CA SER A 146 -19.95 3.84 -25.17
C SER A 146 -20.56 5.22 -24.86
N LYS A 147 -21.52 5.28 -23.93
CA LYS A 147 -22.17 6.53 -23.53
C LYS A 147 -21.23 7.47 -22.79
N ILE A 148 -20.45 6.98 -21.84
CA ILE A 148 -19.46 7.80 -21.12
C ILE A 148 -18.44 8.40 -22.10
N MET A 149 -17.89 7.58 -23.00
CA MET A 149 -16.98 8.08 -24.05
C MET A 149 -17.66 9.15 -24.91
N SER A 150 -18.87 8.89 -25.38
CA SER A 150 -19.63 9.86 -26.19
C SER A 150 -19.87 11.19 -25.47
N TYR A 151 -20.18 11.16 -24.17
CA TYR A 151 -20.36 12.41 -23.40
C TYR A 151 -19.04 13.13 -23.17
N TYR A 152 -17.94 12.44 -22.92
CA TYR A 152 -16.63 13.07 -22.86
C TYR A 152 -16.22 13.68 -24.22
N GLN A 153 -16.45 12.99 -25.34
CA GLN A 153 -16.22 13.55 -26.68
C GLN A 153 -17.08 14.81 -26.93
N LYS A 154 -18.37 14.77 -26.56
CA LYS A 154 -19.25 15.96 -26.62
C LYS A 154 -18.78 17.08 -25.71
N SER A 155 -18.13 16.79 -24.58
CA SER A 155 -17.56 17.81 -23.71
C SER A 155 -16.41 18.57 -24.36
N LEU A 156 -15.77 18.02 -25.38
CA LEU A 156 -14.69 18.66 -26.16
C LEU A 156 -15.21 19.36 -27.41
N SER A 157 -16.50 19.23 -27.74
CA SER A 157 -17.10 20.00 -28.85
C SER A 157 -17.06 21.51 -28.58
N SER A 158 -17.18 22.34 -29.62
CA SER A 158 -17.01 23.81 -29.52
C SER A 158 -15.60 24.22 -29.06
N GLU A 159 -14.60 23.54 -29.59
CA GLU A 159 -13.18 23.65 -29.23
C GLU A 159 -12.73 25.11 -29.08
N GLN A 160 -12.99 25.96 -30.10
CA GLN A 160 -12.58 27.37 -30.10
C GLN A 160 -13.12 28.13 -28.88
N LYS A 161 -14.40 27.91 -28.53
CA LYS A 161 -15.01 28.53 -27.36
C LYS A 161 -14.39 28.09 -26.03
N LEU A 162 -14.04 26.82 -25.94
CA LEU A 162 -13.38 26.27 -24.76
C LEU A 162 -11.94 26.78 -24.60
N ILE A 163 -11.23 26.98 -25.72
CA ILE A 163 -9.88 27.56 -25.74
C ILE A 163 -9.90 29.03 -25.28
N GLU A 164 -10.90 29.77 -25.72
CA GLU A 164 -11.04 31.21 -25.41
C GLU A 164 -11.60 31.45 -23.99
N THR A 165 -12.17 30.46 -23.35
CA THR A 165 -12.78 30.58 -22.02
C THR A 165 -11.73 30.53 -20.93
N PRO A 166 -11.60 31.59 -20.09
CA PRO A 166 -10.62 31.63 -19.00
C PRO A 166 -10.96 30.61 -17.90
N LEU A 167 -9.97 29.86 -17.43
CA LEU A 167 -10.15 28.89 -16.36
C LEU A 167 -10.64 29.49 -15.06
N LYS A 168 -10.28 30.76 -14.77
CA LYS A 168 -10.72 31.47 -13.56
C LYS A 168 -12.25 31.53 -13.41
N ASP A 169 -12.99 31.44 -14.53
CA ASP A 169 -14.45 31.45 -14.53
C ASP A 169 -15.06 30.11 -14.06
N PHE A 170 -14.22 29.07 -13.81
CA PHE A 170 -14.65 27.74 -13.39
C PHE A 170 -13.89 27.20 -12.17
N THR A 171 -13.13 28.05 -11.45
CA THR A 171 -12.27 27.64 -10.32
C THR A 171 -13.00 27.02 -9.15
N GLU A 172 -14.26 27.42 -8.92
CA GLU A 172 -15.06 26.86 -7.82
C GLU A 172 -15.60 25.45 -8.10
N ILE A 173 -15.54 25.00 -9.36
CA ILE A 173 -16.14 23.74 -9.80
C ILE A 173 -15.10 22.75 -10.26
N LEU A 174 -14.05 23.26 -10.90
CA LEU A 174 -12.95 22.46 -11.44
C LEU A 174 -11.76 22.57 -10.50
N ASN A 175 -11.54 21.52 -9.69
CA ASN A 175 -10.36 21.46 -8.83
C ASN A 175 -9.14 21.08 -9.68
N TYR A 176 -8.24 22.02 -9.87
CA TYR A 176 -6.95 21.82 -10.50
C TYR A 176 -5.87 22.43 -9.60
N GLY A 177 -4.76 21.71 -9.38
CA GLY A 177 -3.69 22.12 -8.46
C GLY A 177 -3.06 23.46 -8.84
N GLU A 178 -2.45 24.16 -7.88
CA GLU A 178 -1.86 25.51 -8.01
C GLU A 178 -0.95 25.71 -9.24
N ASN A 179 -0.27 24.66 -9.71
CA ASN A 179 0.65 24.75 -10.86
C ASN A 179 -0.02 24.48 -12.22
N TYR A 180 -1.31 24.14 -12.23
CA TYR A 180 -2.01 23.73 -13.43
C TYR A 180 -2.07 24.85 -14.48
N ASN A 181 -2.31 26.08 -14.04
CA ASN A 181 -2.39 27.26 -14.91
C ASN A 181 -1.11 27.54 -15.71
N ASN A 182 0.03 27.00 -15.33
CA ASN A 182 1.30 27.23 -16.00
C ASN A 182 1.44 26.43 -17.31
N TYR A 183 0.70 25.32 -17.47
CA TYR A 183 0.84 24.42 -18.61
C TYR A 183 -0.49 23.83 -19.13
N ARG A 184 -1.61 24.12 -18.47
CA ARG A 184 -2.97 23.75 -18.89
C ARG A 184 -3.86 24.96 -18.68
N SER A 185 -3.81 25.90 -19.63
CA SER A 185 -4.31 27.24 -19.41
C SER A 185 -5.75 27.48 -19.91
N THR A 186 -6.33 26.51 -20.60
CA THR A 186 -7.66 26.64 -21.20
C THR A 186 -8.67 25.67 -20.60
N LEU A 187 -9.96 25.96 -20.73
CA LEU A 187 -11.01 25.03 -20.35
C LEU A 187 -10.95 23.74 -21.18
N TYR A 188 -10.53 23.84 -22.45
CA TYR A 188 -10.28 22.67 -23.30
C TYR A 188 -9.26 21.71 -22.66
N ASP A 189 -8.13 22.26 -22.18
CA ASP A 189 -7.10 21.46 -21.49
C ASP A 189 -7.69 20.67 -20.32
N VAL A 190 -8.51 21.33 -19.51
CA VAL A 190 -9.11 20.69 -18.32
C VAL A 190 -10.04 19.55 -18.72
N LEU A 191 -10.96 19.80 -19.66
CA LEU A 191 -11.94 18.81 -20.08
C LEU A 191 -11.27 17.63 -20.82
N ALA A 192 -10.28 17.90 -21.67
CA ALA A 192 -9.50 16.85 -22.34
C ALA A 192 -8.72 15.97 -21.36
N ASN A 193 -8.14 16.58 -20.30
CA ASN A 193 -7.47 15.81 -19.26
C ASN A 193 -8.42 14.98 -18.36
N ARG A 194 -9.65 15.44 -18.15
CA ARG A 194 -10.70 14.63 -17.50
C ARG A 194 -11.04 13.41 -18.37
N TYR A 195 -11.17 13.60 -19.67
CA TYR A 195 -11.37 12.50 -20.62
C TYR A 195 -10.18 11.53 -20.65
N LEU A 196 -8.94 12.04 -20.71
CA LEU A 196 -7.73 11.21 -20.60
C LEU A 196 -7.66 10.41 -19.30
N THR A 197 -8.10 10.99 -18.19
CA THR A 197 -8.16 10.32 -16.91
C THR A 197 -9.10 9.11 -16.98
N PHE A 198 -10.29 9.29 -17.54
CA PHE A 198 -11.23 8.19 -17.78
C PHE A 198 -10.59 7.11 -18.68
N LEU A 199 -10.06 7.52 -19.84
CA LEU A 199 -9.45 6.60 -20.82
C LEU A 199 -8.29 5.78 -20.25
N LYS A 200 -7.46 6.36 -19.39
CA LYS A 200 -6.31 5.66 -18.77
C LYS A 200 -6.69 4.67 -17.69
N HIS A 201 -7.73 4.97 -16.91
CA HIS A 201 -8.10 4.13 -15.75
C HIS A 201 -9.02 2.96 -16.09
N HIS A 202 -9.59 2.96 -17.26
CA HIS A 202 -10.50 1.92 -17.70
C HIS A 202 -9.86 1.15 -18.85
N SER A 203 -8.86 0.33 -18.53
CA SER A 203 -8.44 -0.70 -19.47
C SER A 203 -9.60 -1.70 -19.66
N TYR A 204 -10.48 -1.36 -20.58
CA TYR A 204 -11.41 -2.29 -21.17
C TYR A 204 -10.60 -3.28 -21.98
N ASN A 205 -10.47 -4.47 -21.45
CA ASN A 205 -9.96 -5.60 -22.19
C ASN A 205 -11.19 -6.34 -22.75
N PRO A 206 -11.59 -6.15 -24.01
CA PRO A 206 -12.52 -7.05 -24.63
C PRO A 206 -11.80 -8.38 -24.69
N GLU A 207 -12.33 -9.40 -23.99
CA GLU A 207 -11.87 -10.76 -24.11
C GLU A 207 -11.81 -11.11 -25.61
N ASN A 208 -10.62 -11.46 -26.10
CA ASN A 208 -10.36 -12.02 -27.43
C ASN A 208 -10.27 -11.12 -28.67
N LYS A 209 -10.06 -9.81 -28.61
CA LYS A 209 -9.51 -9.16 -29.80
C LYS A 209 -8.01 -8.94 -29.61
N LYS A 210 -7.20 -9.56 -30.49
CA LYS A 210 -5.74 -9.36 -30.59
C LYS A 210 -5.48 -7.86 -30.69
N SER A 211 -5.23 -7.20 -29.56
CA SER A 211 -4.92 -5.77 -29.52
C SER A 211 -3.48 -5.56 -29.98
N HIS A 212 -3.28 -5.49 -31.30
CA HIS A 212 -1.98 -5.24 -31.93
C HIS A 212 -1.60 -3.73 -31.94
N TYR A 213 -2.35 -2.89 -31.31
CA TYR A 213 -2.55 -1.48 -31.68
C TYR A 213 -1.64 -0.46 -30.99
N LEU A 214 -0.68 -0.81 -30.16
CA LEU A 214 0.32 0.13 -29.65
C LEU A 214 1.73 -0.46 -29.77
N ILE A 215 1.99 -1.18 -30.85
CA ILE A 215 3.32 -1.77 -31.14
C ILE A 215 4.22 -0.77 -31.87
N GLU A 216 3.62 0.23 -32.51
CA GLU A 216 4.34 1.16 -33.36
C GLU A 216 5.22 2.11 -32.55
N THR A 217 6.52 2.02 -32.73
CA THR A 217 7.49 2.91 -32.06
C THR A 217 7.33 4.37 -32.49
N GLU A 218 6.64 4.63 -33.63
CA GLU A 218 6.34 5.98 -34.11
C GLU A 218 5.48 6.80 -33.15
N PHE A 219 4.65 6.12 -32.31
CA PHE A 219 3.88 6.80 -31.27
C PHE A 219 4.77 7.46 -30.20
N TYR A 220 6.04 7.10 -30.10
CA TYR A 220 7.07 7.81 -29.33
C TYR A 220 7.72 8.96 -30.11
N GLY A 221 7.23 9.30 -31.30
CA GLY A 221 7.72 10.40 -32.11
C GLY A 221 7.74 11.76 -31.40
N LEU A 222 8.56 12.67 -31.89
CA LEU A 222 8.57 14.07 -31.43
C LEU A 222 7.18 14.71 -31.65
N PRO A 223 6.84 15.79 -30.94
CA PRO A 223 5.50 16.38 -31.01
C PRO A 223 4.96 16.61 -32.43
N LYS A 224 5.79 17.15 -33.32
CA LYS A 224 5.40 17.44 -34.73
C LYS A 224 5.19 16.15 -35.53
N ASP A 225 6.05 15.15 -35.33
CA ASP A 225 5.95 13.86 -36.01
C ASP A 225 4.69 13.12 -35.56
N PHE A 226 4.41 13.11 -34.23
CA PHE A 226 3.24 12.47 -33.65
C PHE A 226 1.92 13.04 -34.15
N VAL A 227 1.78 14.36 -34.27
CA VAL A 227 0.52 14.97 -34.77
C VAL A 227 0.28 14.74 -36.25
N SER A 228 1.27 14.27 -37.01
CA SER A 228 1.14 13.92 -38.43
C SER A 228 0.75 12.46 -38.67
N ILE A 229 0.74 11.60 -37.62
CA ILE A 229 0.34 10.21 -37.74
C ILE A 229 -1.16 10.12 -38.05
N ASP A 230 -1.54 9.37 -39.07
CA ASP A 230 -2.94 9.08 -39.39
C ASP A 230 -3.46 7.95 -38.48
N LEU A 231 -4.16 8.34 -37.40
CA LEU A 231 -4.76 7.37 -36.47
C LEU A 231 -6.04 6.73 -37.00
N SER A 232 -6.57 7.16 -38.16
CA SER A 232 -7.74 6.50 -38.77
C SER A 232 -7.39 5.16 -39.40
N ALA A 233 -6.12 4.90 -39.67
CA ALA A 233 -5.62 3.60 -40.12
C ALA A 233 -5.73 2.49 -39.06
N TYR A 234 -5.99 2.87 -37.81
CA TYR A 234 -6.17 1.97 -36.68
C TYR A 234 -7.67 1.80 -36.37
N GLU A 235 -8.06 0.67 -35.75
CA GLU A 235 -9.49 0.41 -35.45
C GLU A 235 -10.10 1.55 -34.62
N ASP A 236 -11.12 2.19 -35.15
CA ASP A 236 -11.86 3.25 -34.47
C ASP A 236 -12.62 2.70 -33.24
N GLY A 237 -12.74 3.54 -32.24
CA GLY A 237 -13.51 3.27 -31.03
C GLY A 237 -12.80 2.43 -29.99
N THR A 238 -11.57 2.00 -30.21
CA THR A 238 -10.78 1.42 -29.10
C THR A 238 -10.33 2.53 -28.16
N GLN A 239 -10.44 2.27 -26.86
CA GLN A 239 -10.03 3.22 -25.81
C GLN A 239 -8.57 3.69 -25.97
N LYS A 240 -7.71 2.84 -26.50
CA LYS A 240 -6.29 3.15 -26.75
C LYS A 240 -6.13 4.18 -27.87
N ILE A 241 -6.85 4.01 -28.97
CA ILE A 241 -6.82 4.95 -30.11
C ILE A 241 -7.44 6.30 -29.71
N GLU A 242 -8.55 6.30 -29.00
CA GLU A 242 -9.15 7.52 -28.47
C GLU A 242 -8.18 8.27 -27.52
N THR A 243 -7.41 7.55 -26.73
CA THR A 243 -6.37 8.16 -25.88
C THR A 243 -5.30 8.85 -26.73
N LEU A 244 -4.83 8.20 -27.80
CA LEU A 244 -3.83 8.78 -28.71
C LEU A 244 -4.40 9.97 -29.50
N LYS A 245 -5.64 9.89 -29.99
CA LYS A 245 -6.34 11.00 -30.64
C LYS A 245 -6.42 12.21 -29.72
N THR A 246 -6.83 11.99 -28.46
CA THR A 246 -6.90 13.09 -27.47
C THR A 246 -5.53 13.70 -27.17
N TYR A 247 -4.46 12.90 -27.14
CA TYR A 247 -3.09 13.41 -27.03
C TYR A 247 -2.65 14.16 -28.28
N GLN A 248 -3.06 13.73 -29.48
CA GLN A 248 -2.78 14.48 -30.72
C GLN A 248 -3.45 15.85 -30.72
N ASP A 249 -4.72 15.93 -30.35
CA ASP A 249 -5.49 17.17 -30.32
C ASP A 249 -4.88 18.18 -29.34
N LEU A 250 -4.57 17.73 -28.12
CA LEU A 250 -3.85 18.55 -27.14
C LEU A 250 -2.48 19.00 -27.65
N THR A 251 -1.71 18.09 -28.25
CA THR A 251 -0.38 18.42 -28.78
C THR A 251 -0.49 19.45 -29.92
N ARG A 252 -1.47 19.28 -30.82
CA ARG A 252 -1.76 20.22 -31.94
C ARG A 252 -2.14 21.61 -31.42
N LEU A 253 -3.05 21.67 -30.43
CA LEU A 253 -3.45 22.89 -29.75
C LEU A 253 -2.23 23.62 -29.16
N HIS A 254 -1.42 22.95 -28.38
CA HIS A 254 -0.27 23.54 -27.70
C HIS A 254 0.82 24.02 -28.69
N LEU A 255 1.00 23.29 -29.81
CA LEU A 255 1.89 23.74 -30.89
C LEU A 255 1.37 25.01 -31.57
N GLN A 256 0.06 25.11 -31.84
CA GLN A 256 -0.58 26.29 -32.40
C GLN A 256 -0.47 27.51 -31.48
N GLN A 257 -0.69 27.29 -30.18
CA GLN A 257 -0.55 28.34 -29.16
C GLN A 257 0.92 28.69 -28.85
N LYS A 258 1.90 28.00 -29.45
CA LYS A 258 3.34 28.14 -29.18
C LYS A 258 3.68 28.00 -27.68
N ASN A 259 2.90 27.22 -26.96
CA ASN A 259 3.13 26.92 -25.53
C ASN A 259 4.07 25.73 -25.39
N ALA A 260 5.37 25.98 -25.43
CA ALA A 260 6.40 24.95 -25.38
C ALA A 260 6.32 24.06 -24.13
N LEU A 261 5.96 24.62 -22.97
CA LEU A 261 5.84 23.87 -21.72
C LEU A 261 4.68 22.88 -21.78
N SER A 262 3.52 23.28 -22.29
CA SER A 262 2.36 22.40 -22.45
C SER A 262 2.66 21.27 -23.45
N VAL A 263 3.37 21.57 -24.55
CA VAL A 263 3.83 20.56 -25.52
C VAL A 263 4.70 19.52 -24.83
N VAL A 264 5.67 19.94 -24.00
CA VAL A 264 6.55 19.00 -23.29
C VAL A 264 5.78 18.12 -22.35
N ILE A 265 4.91 18.68 -21.51
CA ILE A 265 4.17 17.92 -20.50
C ILE A 265 3.23 16.91 -21.17
N THR A 266 2.46 17.33 -22.17
CA THR A 266 1.57 16.44 -22.93
C THR A 266 2.37 15.31 -23.61
N THR A 267 3.54 15.60 -24.15
CA THR A 267 4.41 14.59 -24.76
C THR A 267 4.94 13.59 -23.73
N LEU A 268 5.38 14.05 -22.56
CA LEU A 268 5.85 13.18 -21.48
C LEU A 268 4.74 12.28 -20.93
N GLU A 269 3.54 12.81 -20.77
CA GLU A 269 2.37 12.05 -20.36
C GLU A 269 1.98 10.97 -21.40
N ARG A 270 2.07 11.29 -22.69
CA ARG A 270 1.90 10.30 -23.77
C ARG A 270 2.95 9.20 -23.69
N PHE A 271 4.23 9.54 -23.49
CA PHE A 271 5.30 8.55 -23.36
C PHE A 271 5.08 7.62 -22.14
N GLU A 272 4.62 8.16 -21.03
CA GLU A 272 4.25 7.35 -19.87
C GLU A 272 3.08 6.40 -20.19
N TYR A 273 2.06 6.91 -20.83
CA TYR A 273 0.93 6.09 -21.27
C TYR A 273 1.36 4.94 -22.17
N LEU A 274 2.22 5.20 -23.15
CA LEU A 274 2.76 4.19 -24.04
C LEU A 274 3.62 3.14 -23.31
N LYS A 275 4.45 3.57 -22.35
CA LYS A 275 5.24 2.67 -21.51
C LYS A 275 4.36 1.69 -20.73
N GLU A 276 3.21 2.14 -20.25
CA GLU A 276 2.30 1.34 -19.42
C GLU A 276 1.33 0.48 -20.23
N ASN A 277 0.93 0.93 -21.41
CA ASN A 277 -0.16 0.33 -22.20
C ASN A 277 0.28 -0.21 -23.56
N GLY A 278 1.53 0.00 -23.95
CA GLY A 278 2.08 -0.49 -25.20
C GLY A 278 2.46 -1.98 -25.15
N SER A 279 2.23 -2.69 -26.26
CA SER A 279 2.60 -4.10 -26.39
C SER A 279 4.01 -4.27 -26.95
N TYR A 280 4.99 -3.62 -26.34
CA TYR A 280 6.40 -3.66 -26.75
C TYR A 280 7.13 -4.81 -26.08
N SER A 281 8.12 -5.37 -26.77
CA SER A 281 9.08 -6.33 -26.17
C SER A 281 9.97 -5.66 -25.12
N THR A 282 10.29 -4.38 -25.31
CA THR A 282 11.19 -3.58 -24.46
C THR A 282 10.60 -2.20 -24.11
N PRO A 283 9.46 -2.13 -23.38
CA PRO A 283 8.74 -0.88 -23.18
C PRO A 283 9.53 0.16 -22.36
N LYS A 284 10.39 -0.30 -21.45
CA LYS A 284 11.22 0.59 -20.64
C LYS A 284 12.34 1.22 -21.44
N GLU A 285 12.98 0.45 -22.31
CA GLU A 285 14.03 0.91 -23.20
C GLU A 285 13.49 1.92 -24.21
N ASN A 286 12.36 1.64 -24.85
CA ASN A 286 11.70 2.55 -25.78
C ASN A 286 11.35 3.89 -25.12
N TYR A 287 10.82 3.86 -23.91
CA TYR A 287 10.53 5.05 -23.13
C TYR A 287 11.80 5.88 -22.83
N LYS A 288 12.86 5.23 -22.38
CA LYS A 288 14.13 5.89 -22.09
C LYS A 288 14.71 6.55 -23.34
N GLU A 289 14.73 5.83 -24.46
CA GLU A 289 15.24 6.32 -25.73
C GLU A 289 14.42 7.52 -26.24
N ALA A 290 13.10 7.46 -26.12
CA ALA A 290 12.21 8.57 -26.45
C ALA A 290 12.51 9.81 -25.60
N LEU A 291 12.74 9.66 -24.30
CA LEU A 291 13.13 10.76 -23.41
C LEU A 291 14.47 11.38 -23.84
N LEU A 292 15.46 10.56 -24.16
CA LEU A 292 16.79 11.02 -24.59
C LEU A 292 16.71 11.75 -25.96
N LYS A 293 15.96 11.19 -26.91
CA LYS A 293 15.71 11.83 -28.21
C LYS A 293 15.01 13.18 -28.02
N TYR A 294 14.01 13.25 -27.16
CA TYR A 294 13.27 14.47 -26.89
C TYR A 294 14.12 15.53 -26.17
N LEU A 295 14.97 15.11 -25.21
CA LEU A 295 15.91 16.01 -24.54
C LEU A 295 16.85 16.73 -25.52
N ASN A 296 17.31 16.03 -26.56
CA ASN A 296 18.16 16.61 -27.59
C ASN A 296 17.41 17.56 -28.53
N ALA A 297 16.09 17.42 -28.66
CA ALA A 297 15.26 18.26 -29.55
C ALA A 297 14.82 19.55 -28.89
N VAL A 298 14.72 19.61 -27.55
CA VAL A 298 14.25 20.83 -26.85
C VAL A 298 15.41 21.78 -26.52
N LYS A 299 15.09 23.06 -26.45
CA LYS A 299 16.12 24.12 -26.33
C LYS A 299 16.11 24.84 -24.99
N THR A 300 14.93 25.03 -24.39
CA THR A 300 14.80 25.90 -23.22
C THR A 300 15.12 25.19 -21.91
N PRO A 301 15.65 25.87 -20.88
CA PRO A 301 15.89 25.28 -19.56
C PRO A 301 14.62 24.67 -18.93
N LYS A 302 13.45 25.30 -19.14
CA LYS A 302 12.17 24.82 -18.60
C LYS A 302 11.78 23.46 -19.17
N GLU A 303 11.92 23.30 -20.50
CA GLU A 303 11.64 22.03 -21.19
C GLU A 303 12.60 20.93 -20.73
N LYS A 304 13.91 21.25 -20.73
CA LYS A 304 14.96 20.29 -20.30
C LYS A 304 14.76 19.81 -18.87
N ALA A 305 14.40 20.71 -17.94
CA ALA A 305 14.19 20.34 -16.54
C ALA A 305 13.11 19.28 -16.35
N TRP A 306 12.00 19.34 -17.11
CA TRP A 306 10.96 18.33 -17.05
C TRP A 306 11.42 16.96 -17.59
N ILE A 307 12.18 16.97 -18.68
CA ILE A 307 12.69 15.72 -19.29
C ILE A 307 13.77 15.10 -18.39
N HIS A 308 14.67 15.90 -17.82
CA HIS A 308 15.64 15.42 -16.83
C HIS A 308 14.95 14.83 -15.60
N TYR A 309 13.84 15.45 -15.14
CA TYR A 309 13.06 14.88 -14.04
C TYR A 309 12.51 13.49 -14.40
N LYS A 310 11.93 13.32 -15.58
CA LYS A 310 11.44 12.01 -16.04
C LYS A 310 12.56 10.98 -16.23
N LEU A 311 13.73 11.39 -16.65
CA LEU A 311 14.92 10.52 -16.69
C LEU A 311 15.39 10.16 -15.28
N ALA A 312 15.42 11.10 -14.33
CA ALA A 312 15.78 10.83 -12.94
C ALA A 312 14.81 9.84 -12.32
N GLU A 313 13.50 10.04 -12.51
CA GLU A 313 12.44 9.15 -12.06
C GLU A 313 12.58 7.76 -12.68
N PHE A 314 12.82 7.67 -13.99
CA PHE A 314 13.05 6.41 -14.69
C PHE A 314 14.22 5.62 -14.10
N TYR A 315 15.38 6.26 -13.94
CA TYR A 315 16.56 5.60 -13.37
C TYR A 315 16.33 5.18 -11.92
N TYR A 316 15.67 6.00 -11.13
CA TYR A 316 15.35 5.69 -9.74
C TYR A 316 14.42 4.46 -9.62
N GLN A 317 13.32 4.45 -10.37
CA GLN A 317 12.32 3.36 -10.33
C GLN A 317 12.84 2.03 -10.90
N ASN A 318 13.77 2.08 -11.85
CA ASN A 318 14.32 0.90 -12.52
C ASN A 318 15.71 0.52 -12.00
N ALA A 319 16.15 1.12 -10.88
CA ALA A 319 17.40 0.76 -10.25
C ALA A 319 17.33 -0.65 -9.64
N ASN A 320 18.26 -1.49 -9.99
CA ASN A 320 18.37 -2.84 -9.47
C ASN A 320 19.84 -3.17 -9.16
N LYS A 321 20.07 -3.68 -7.96
CA LYS A 321 21.41 -3.96 -7.44
C LYS A 321 22.24 -4.90 -8.32
N LYS A 322 21.59 -5.83 -9.03
CA LYS A 322 22.25 -6.85 -9.87
C LYS A 322 22.35 -6.45 -11.34
N THR A 323 21.26 -5.92 -11.90
CA THR A 323 21.14 -5.69 -13.35
C THR A 323 21.43 -4.26 -13.78
N THR A 324 21.17 -3.28 -12.92
CA THR A 324 21.38 -1.86 -13.20
C THR A 324 22.00 -1.11 -12.00
N PRO A 325 23.20 -1.55 -11.52
CA PRO A 325 23.79 -1.05 -10.27
C PRO A 325 24.16 0.44 -10.30
N ASP A 326 24.30 1.03 -11.48
CA ASP A 326 24.66 2.42 -11.71
C ASP A 326 23.44 3.38 -11.84
N TYR A 327 22.21 2.85 -11.85
CA TYR A 327 21.02 3.64 -12.13
C TYR A 327 20.72 4.69 -11.04
N LEU A 328 21.02 4.41 -9.78
CA LEU A 328 20.84 5.43 -8.73
C LEU A 328 21.80 6.61 -8.94
N ASN A 329 23.06 6.36 -9.34
CA ASN A 329 24.01 7.40 -9.68
C ASN A 329 23.60 8.17 -10.96
N LYS A 330 23.07 7.47 -11.97
CA LYS A 330 22.49 8.11 -13.15
C LYS A 330 21.29 8.99 -12.79
N SER A 331 20.44 8.56 -11.86
CA SER A 331 19.33 9.37 -11.36
C SER A 331 19.84 10.65 -10.69
N LEU A 332 20.84 10.55 -9.81
CA LEU A 332 21.46 11.71 -9.15
C LEU A 332 22.07 12.68 -10.16
N SER A 333 22.74 12.17 -11.21
CA SER A 333 23.27 13.01 -12.28
C SER A 333 22.19 13.80 -13.02
N GLN A 334 20.99 13.23 -13.20
CA GLN A 334 19.86 14.00 -13.76
C GLN A 334 19.33 15.04 -12.78
N VAL A 335 19.27 14.69 -11.49
CA VAL A 335 18.87 15.64 -10.43
C VAL A 335 19.78 16.87 -10.39
N GLU A 336 21.10 16.70 -10.48
CA GLU A 336 22.04 17.81 -10.51
C GLU A 336 21.77 18.75 -11.69
N LYS A 337 21.54 18.20 -12.90
CA LYS A 337 21.19 19.00 -14.06
C LYS A 337 19.90 19.83 -13.86
N ILE A 338 18.93 19.32 -13.13
CA ILE A 338 17.69 20.05 -12.83
C ILE A 338 17.99 21.20 -11.83
N LYS A 339 18.82 20.95 -10.83
CA LYS A 339 19.24 21.94 -9.84
C LYS A 339 19.98 23.11 -10.51
N ASP A 340 20.84 22.82 -11.47
CA ASP A 340 21.55 23.84 -12.25
C ASP A 340 20.60 24.65 -13.14
N LEU A 341 19.57 24.01 -13.70
CA LEU A 341 18.64 24.66 -14.63
C LEU A 341 17.55 25.46 -13.90
N LEU A 342 16.81 24.83 -12.98
CA LEU A 342 15.59 25.36 -12.35
C LEU A 342 15.33 24.77 -10.97
N PRO A 343 16.10 25.09 -9.92
CA PRO A 343 16.00 24.45 -8.60
C PRO A 343 14.65 24.65 -7.91
N ASN A 344 14.02 25.80 -8.06
CA ASN A 344 12.76 26.16 -7.40
C ASN A 344 11.50 25.79 -8.19
N SER A 345 11.66 25.18 -9.37
CA SER A 345 10.55 24.74 -10.21
C SER A 345 9.85 23.48 -9.64
N HIS A 346 8.70 23.13 -10.21
CA HIS A 346 8.05 21.86 -9.85
C HIS A 346 8.98 20.65 -10.07
N PRO A 347 9.60 20.44 -11.25
CA PRO A 347 10.57 19.36 -11.42
C PRO A 347 11.75 19.44 -10.45
N GLY A 348 12.23 20.64 -10.10
CA GLY A 348 13.27 20.83 -9.10
C GLY A 348 12.86 20.32 -7.70
N LYS A 349 11.67 20.68 -7.25
CA LYS A 349 11.13 20.18 -5.96
C LYS A 349 10.95 18.66 -5.94
N GLN A 350 10.52 18.06 -7.04
CA GLN A 350 10.38 16.59 -7.14
C GLN A 350 11.76 15.91 -7.21
N ALA A 351 12.71 16.47 -7.93
CA ALA A 351 14.08 15.99 -8.00
C ALA A 351 14.76 15.94 -6.62
N LEU A 352 14.54 16.95 -5.78
CA LEU A 352 15.03 16.94 -4.39
C LEU A 352 14.45 15.81 -3.55
N LYS A 353 13.22 15.35 -3.81
CA LYS A 353 12.65 14.17 -3.13
C LYS A 353 13.37 12.89 -3.57
N ILE A 354 13.66 12.74 -4.86
CA ILE A 354 14.43 11.62 -5.40
C ILE A 354 15.83 11.62 -4.80
N GLU A 355 16.51 12.77 -4.79
CA GLU A 355 17.84 12.91 -4.17
C GLU A 355 17.83 12.45 -2.73
N ARG A 356 16.93 12.96 -1.91
CA ARG A 356 16.80 12.56 -0.49
C ARG A 356 16.52 11.07 -0.35
N ALA A 357 15.66 10.49 -1.18
CA ALA A 357 15.37 9.06 -1.16
C ALA A 357 16.60 8.21 -1.50
N ILE A 358 17.44 8.67 -2.43
CA ILE A 358 18.68 7.97 -2.79
C ILE A 358 19.76 8.16 -1.73
N THR A 359 20.00 9.40 -1.28
CA THR A 359 21.15 9.75 -0.44
C THR A 359 20.92 9.57 1.05
N SER A 360 19.67 9.45 1.51
CA SER A 360 19.38 9.25 2.93
C SER A 360 20.07 8.00 3.47
N SER A 361 20.72 8.14 4.61
CA SER A 361 21.33 7.04 5.33
C SER A 361 20.27 6.28 6.15
N GLN A 362 20.31 4.95 6.13
CA GLN A 362 19.38 4.09 6.87
C GLN A 362 20.11 2.95 7.54
N ILE A 363 19.65 2.58 8.72
CA ILE A 363 20.04 1.36 9.42
C ILE A 363 18.79 0.63 9.92
N THR A 364 18.82 -0.68 9.85
CA THR A 364 17.81 -1.55 10.48
C THR A 364 18.53 -2.73 11.10
N ILE A 365 18.24 -3.02 12.35
CA ILE A 365 18.94 -4.04 13.12
C ILE A 365 17.98 -5.08 13.63
N LYS A 366 18.38 -6.34 13.55
CA LYS A 366 17.66 -7.48 14.11
C LYS A 366 18.61 -8.34 14.91
N THR A 367 18.26 -8.62 16.16
CA THR A 367 18.97 -9.55 17.04
C THR A 367 18.05 -10.64 17.55
N LYS A 368 18.59 -11.71 18.14
CA LYS A 368 17.82 -12.60 18.99
C LYS A 368 17.29 -11.79 20.18
N GLN A 369 16.00 -11.93 20.48
CA GLN A 369 15.40 -11.26 21.65
C GLN A 369 15.92 -11.80 22.99
N LYS A 370 16.34 -13.08 23.01
CA LYS A 370 16.85 -13.78 24.19
C LYS A 370 18.15 -14.52 23.86
N PRO A 371 19.31 -13.85 23.75
CA PRO A 371 20.60 -14.52 23.63
C PRO A 371 20.94 -15.32 24.89
N LEU A 372 21.94 -16.22 24.79
CA LEU A 372 22.48 -16.95 25.94
C LEU A 372 23.47 -16.08 26.71
N PRO A 373 23.53 -16.19 28.05
CA PRO A 373 24.51 -15.47 28.83
C PRO A 373 25.95 -15.94 28.54
N HIS A 374 26.91 -15.03 28.70
CA HIS A 374 28.35 -15.31 28.52
C HIS A 374 28.69 -15.93 27.15
N ARG A 375 27.93 -15.57 26.11
CA ARG A 375 28.21 -15.96 24.72
C ARG A 375 28.01 -14.77 23.79
N LYS A 376 28.96 -14.57 22.88
CA LYS A 376 28.82 -13.61 21.77
C LYS A 376 27.61 -14.00 20.93
N PHE A 377 26.89 -13.00 20.44
CA PHE A 377 25.70 -13.20 19.63
C PHE A 377 25.69 -12.28 18.42
N ARG A 378 24.89 -12.63 17.42
CA ARG A 378 24.89 -11.90 16.16
C ARG A 378 23.75 -10.91 16.06
N ALA A 379 24.03 -9.76 15.43
CA ALA A 379 23.05 -8.80 14.95
C ALA A 379 23.10 -8.77 13.42
N LEU A 380 21.95 -8.94 12.77
CA LEU A 380 21.80 -8.67 11.35
C LEU A 380 21.56 -7.18 11.17
N VAL A 381 22.44 -6.53 10.42
CA VAL A 381 22.37 -5.10 10.13
C VAL A 381 22.10 -4.92 8.65
N ASN A 382 20.97 -4.25 8.31
CA ASN A 382 20.74 -3.71 6.99
C ASN A 382 21.12 -2.23 7.02
N PHE A 383 21.93 -1.79 6.09
CA PHE A 383 22.44 -0.43 6.06
C PHE A 383 22.49 0.14 4.64
N LYS A 384 22.38 1.45 4.56
CA LYS A 384 22.46 2.23 3.32
C LYS A 384 23.12 3.57 3.63
N ASN A 385 24.06 3.98 2.79
CA ASN A 385 24.73 5.29 2.88
C ASN A 385 25.29 5.59 4.28
N THR A 386 25.87 4.59 4.93
CA THR A 386 26.61 4.72 6.19
C THR A 386 27.73 3.70 6.21
N ASP A 387 28.87 4.08 6.74
CA ASP A 387 30.09 3.27 6.86
C ASP A 387 30.47 2.99 8.31
N SER A 388 29.75 3.54 9.26
CA SER A 388 30.02 3.43 10.69
C SER A 388 28.76 3.13 11.47
N LEU A 389 28.90 2.33 12.52
CA LEU A 389 27.82 2.01 13.44
C LEU A 389 28.35 1.99 14.88
N TYR A 390 27.68 2.71 15.75
CA TYR A 390 28.00 2.81 17.18
C TYR A 390 26.91 2.13 17.98
N LEU A 391 27.32 1.25 18.90
CA LEU A 391 26.43 0.54 19.81
C LEU A 391 26.69 0.99 21.24
N ARG A 392 25.63 1.37 21.96
CA ARG A 392 25.60 1.55 23.41
C ARG A 392 24.64 0.55 24.01
N ILE A 393 25.08 -0.15 25.02
CA ILE A 393 24.29 -1.15 25.75
C ILE A 393 24.00 -0.59 27.13
N TYR A 394 22.73 -0.63 27.52
CA TYR A 394 22.27 -0.23 28.84
C TYR A 394 21.66 -1.45 29.54
N GLN A 395 22.07 -1.71 30.77
CA GLN A 395 21.43 -2.71 31.63
C GLN A 395 20.32 -2.04 32.42
N ILE A 396 19.10 -2.58 32.38
CA ILE A 396 17.92 -1.91 32.93
C ILE A 396 17.02 -2.88 33.68
N PRO A 397 16.49 -2.46 34.87
CA PRO A 397 15.44 -3.25 35.55
C PRO A 397 14.19 -3.37 34.69
N GLN A 398 13.52 -4.53 34.79
CA GLN A 398 12.27 -4.79 34.06
C GLN A 398 11.16 -3.78 34.35
N GLN A 399 11.11 -3.27 35.57
CA GLN A 399 10.13 -2.25 35.98
C GLN A 399 10.24 -0.99 35.14
N VAL A 400 11.45 -0.58 34.78
CA VAL A 400 11.69 0.56 33.90
C VAL A 400 11.20 0.26 32.51
N LEU A 401 11.48 -0.92 31.96
CA LEU A 401 10.99 -1.30 30.62
C LEU A 401 9.46 -1.26 30.53
N THR A 402 8.77 -1.72 31.56
CA THR A 402 7.29 -1.74 31.57
C THR A 402 6.65 -0.35 31.67
N GLN A 403 7.36 0.66 32.19
CA GLN A 403 6.87 2.03 32.24
C GLN A 403 6.83 2.70 30.85
N TYR A 404 7.66 2.21 29.92
CA TYR A 404 7.80 2.76 28.56
C TYR A 404 7.18 1.88 27.45
N ASP A 405 6.30 0.94 27.79
CA ASP A 405 5.82 -0.13 26.90
C ASP A 405 5.32 0.37 25.54
N TYR A 406 4.76 1.59 25.48
CA TYR A 406 4.30 2.24 24.24
C TYR A 406 5.11 3.50 23.86
N ARG A 407 6.13 3.85 24.62
CA ARG A 407 6.93 5.09 24.45
C ARG A 407 8.39 4.80 24.21
N GLN A 408 8.66 3.94 23.25
CA GLN A 408 10.00 3.42 22.98
C GLN A 408 11.02 4.53 22.68
N ASP A 409 10.64 5.58 21.93
CA ASP A 409 11.52 6.73 21.67
C ASP A 409 11.84 7.52 22.92
N SER A 410 10.89 7.65 23.84
CA SER A 410 11.12 8.32 25.13
C SER A 410 12.12 7.56 25.99
N LEU A 411 12.04 6.20 26.00
CA LEU A 411 13.02 5.37 26.70
C LEU A 411 14.43 5.57 26.11
N ALA A 412 14.57 5.53 24.79
CA ALA A 412 15.85 5.68 24.13
C ALA A 412 16.50 7.04 24.44
N ARG A 413 15.70 8.11 24.42
CA ARG A 413 16.14 9.48 24.76
C ARG A 413 16.58 9.60 26.22
N ASP A 414 15.79 9.04 27.14
CA ASP A 414 16.10 9.03 28.59
C ASP A 414 17.39 8.26 28.88
N LEU A 415 17.54 7.08 28.30
CA LEU A 415 18.74 6.28 28.49
C LEU A 415 19.98 6.99 27.96
N TYR A 416 19.88 7.57 26.76
CA TYR A 416 21.03 8.30 26.18
C TYR A 416 21.45 9.50 27.00
N ARG A 417 20.49 10.22 27.60
CA ARG A 417 20.76 11.43 28.39
C ARG A 417 21.23 11.13 29.82
N ASN A 418 20.61 10.13 30.47
CA ASN A 418 20.65 10.00 31.92
C ASN A 418 21.24 8.69 32.44
N ALA A 419 21.28 7.62 31.59
CA ALA A 419 21.73 6.33 32.07
C ALA A 419 23.22 6.09 31.86
N LYS A 420 23.82 5.36 32.80
CA LYS A 420 25.20 4.90 32.64
C LYS A 420 25.26 3.80 31.57
N VAL A 421 26.15 3.99 30.60
CA VAL A 421 26.41 2.96 29.56
C VAL A 421 27.09 1.76 30.26
N PHE A 422 26.50 0.57 30.04
CA PHE A 422 27.07 -0.68 30.53
C PHE A 422 28.25 -1.12 29.66
N GLN A 423 28.09 -1.05 28.33
CA GLN A 423 29.10 -1.45 27.34
C GLN A 423 28.91 -0.67 26.04
N GLN A 424 29.97 -0.44 25.28
CA GLN A 424 29.92 0.16 23.96
C GLN A 424 30.84 -0.56 22.98
N GLN A 425 30.41 -0.57 21.72
CA GLN A 425 31.16 -1.14 20.61
C GLN A 425 31.05 -0.22 19.38
N GLU A 426 32.10 -0.22 18.56
CA GLU A 426 32.13 0.51 17.28
C GLU A 426 32.36 -0.50 16.16
N PHE A 427 31.64 -0.32 15.05
CA PHE A 427 31.73 -1.20 13.89
C PHE A 427 31.97 -0.37 12.64
N GLN A 428 32.95 -0.78 11.86
CA GLN A 428 33.16 -0.28 10.52
C GLN A 428 32.37 -1.11 9.53
N LEU A 429 31.50 -0.45 8.76
CA LEU A 429 30.73 -1.07 7.68
C LEU A 429 31.43 -0.83 6.34
N PRO A 430 31.23 -1.72 5.34
CA PRO A 430 31.77 -1.48 4.01
C PRO A 430 31.24 -0.17 3.39
N LYS A 431 32.14 0.67 2.89
CA LYS A 431 31.73 1.86 2.13
C LYS A 431 31.13 1.45 0.80
N ILE A 432 29.92 1.93 0.51
CA ILE A 432 29.14 1.57 -0.67
C ILE A 432 28.74 2.84 -1.42
N GLU A 433 29.14 2.93 -2.67
CA GLU A 433 28.98 4.14 -3.50
C GLU A 433 27.76 4.09 -4.44
N ASN A 434 27.07 2.95 -4.52
CA ASN A 434 25.92 2.78 -5.42
C ASN A 434 24.55 3.03 -4.77
N HIS A 435 24.54 3.51 -3.54
CA HIS A 435 23.35 3.89 -2.78
C HIS A 435 22.28 2.79 -2.53
N PHE A 436 22.59 1.52 -2.79
CA PHE A 436 21.70 0.41 -2.45
C PHE A 436 21.83 0.00 -0.98
N SER A 437 20.80 -0.66 -0.46
CA SER A 437 20.86 -1.27 0.87
C SER A 437 21.63 -2.59 0.83
N TYR A 438 22.46 -2.81 1.85
CA TYR A 438 23.22 -4.02 2.05
C TYR A 438 22.99 -4.59 3.45
N SER A 439 23.29 -5.88 3.60
CA SER A 439 23.16 -6.58 4.88
C SER A 439 24.50 -7.18 5.27
N THR A 440 24.82 -7.10 6.55
CA THR A 440 25.96 -7.77 7.16
C THR A 440 25.59 -8.30 8.53
N GLU A 441 26.33 -9.27 9.03
CA GLU A 441 26.23 -9.74 10.40
C GLU A 441 27.36 -9.10 11.25
N LEU A 442 26.98 -8.53 12.38
CA LEU A 442 27.92 -8.06 13.38
C LEU A 442 27.95 -9.04 14.54
N LEU A 443 29.14 -9.30 15.07
CA LEU A 443 29.32 -10.07 16.28
C LEU A 443 29.34 -9.12 17.49
N LEU A 444 28.31 -9.23 18.32
CA LEU A 444 28.20 -8.47 19.57
C LEU A 444 28.86 -9.27 20.70
N ASP A 445 29.48 -8.54 21.62
CA ASP A 445 30.13 -9.14 22.77
C ASP A 445 29.12 -9.76 23.73
N GLU A 446 29.60 -10.67 24.53
CA GLU A 446 28.81 -11.40 25.54
C GLU A 446 28.29 -10.46 26.63
N LEU A 447 27.12 -10.82 27.15
CA LEU A 447 26.46 -10.13 28.25
C LEU A 447 26.10 -11.12 29.34
N PRO A 448 26.17 -10.73 30.63
CA PRO A 448 25.64 -11.52 31.74
C PRO A 448 24.11 -11.58 31.71
N VAL A 449 23.51 -12.40 32.56
CA VAL A 449 22.05 -12.44 32.73
C VAL A 449 21.49 -11.06 33.08
N GLY A 450 20.36 -10.70 32.47
CA GLY A 450 19.71 -9.41 32.70
C GLY A 450 18.87 -8.92 31.55
N ASN A 451 18.28 -7.75 31.73
CA ASN A 451 17.55 -7.05 30.69
C ASN A 451 18.38 -5.89 30.16
N TYR A 452 18.40 -5.74 28.86
CA TYR A 452 19.23 -4.77 28.17
C TYR A 452 18.47 -4.00 27.11
N VAL A 453 18.88 -2.76 26.90
CA VAL A 453 18.58 -1.98 25.71
C VAL A 453 19.86 -1.74 24.93
N LEU A 454 19.82 -2.13 23.66
CA LEU A 454 20.85 -1.87 22.68
C LEU A 454 20.43 -0.64 21.88
N LEU A 455 21.23 0.41 21.93
CA LEU A 455 21.03 1.65 21.19
C LEU A 455 22.11 1.78 20.11
N PHE A 456 21.69 1.67 18.86
CA PHE A 456 22.56 1.77 17.68
C PHE A 456 22.40 3.14 17.03
N SER A 457 23.49 3.76 16.65
CA SER A 457 23.52 5.05 15.96
C SER A 457 24.54 5.08 14.83
N LYS A 458 24.31 5.93 13.83
CA LYS A 458 25.22 6.14 12.70
C LYS A 458 26.40 7.03 13.05
N ALA A 459 26.28 7.83 14.10
CA ALA A 459 27.32 8.72 14.61
C ALA A 459 27.58 8.45 16.08
N LYS A 460 28.78 8.81 16.54
CA LYS A 460 29.20 8.69 17.95
C LYS A 460 28.31 9.55 18.87
N THR A 461 27.88 10.70 18.40
CA THR A 461 26.91 11.56 19.10
C THR A 461 25.57 11.46 18.42
N ILE A 462 24.51 11.16 19.18
CA ILE A 462 23.17 10.99 18.66
C ILE A 462 22.44 12.34 18.65
N ASP A 463 21.94 12.73 17.48
CA ASP A 463 20.97 13.81 17.38
C ASP A 463 19.57 13.22 17.63
N LEU A 464 19.07 13.43 18.84
CA LEU A 464 17.78 12.87 19.29
C LEU A 464 16.58 13.47 18.55
N GLU A 465 16.72 14.66 17.96
CA GLU A 465 15.64 15.31 17.22
C GLU A 465 15.50 14.71 15.81
N LYS A 466 16.58 14.21 15.22
CA LYS A 466 16.58 13.58 13.90
C LYS A 466 16.23 12.09 13.92
N SER A 467 16.05 11.50 15.12
CA SER A 467 15.77 10.04 15.28
C SER A 467 16.77 9.15 14.51
N ASP A 468 18.05 9.53 14.48
CA ASP A 468 19.13 8.85 13.76
C ASP A 468 19.68 7.66 14.55
N TYR A 469 18.80 6.90 15.17
CA TYR A 469 19.13 5.73 15.97
C TYR A 469 18.10 4.62 15.83
N GLN A 470 18.53 3.41 16.16
CA GLN A 470 17.68 2.24 16.30
C GLN A 470 17.92 1.64 17.68
N PHE A 471 16.86 1.13 18.32
CA PHE A 471 17.07 0.44 19.57
C PHE A 471 16.36 -0.90 19.59
N GLN A 472 16.87 -1.81 20.41
CA GLN A 472 16.29 -3.12 20.64
C GLN A 472 16.37 -3.46 22.11
N GLN A 473 15.28 -4.00 22.62
CA GLN A 473 15.24 -4.62 23.95
C GLN A 473 15.57 -6.10 23.82
N LEU A 474 16.41 -6.58 24.69
CA LEU A 474 16.70 -8.00 24.78
C LEU A 474 16.83 -8.45 26.24
N GLN A 475 16.58 -9.71 26.44
CA GLN A 475 16.74 -10.38 27.72
C GLN A 475 17.77 -11.50 27.59
N ILE A 476 18.81 -11.41 28.42
CA ILE A 476 19.84 -12.45 28.53
C ILE A 476 19.43 -13.40 29.63
N THR A 477 19.17 -14.65 29.29
CA THR A 477 18.73 -15.70 30.23
C THR A 477 19.09 -17.08 29.74
N ASN A 478 19.39 -17.95 30.66
CA ASN A 478 19.57 -19.41 30.40
C ASN A 478 18.33 -20.24 30.74
N LEU A 479 17.24 -19.56 31.14
CA LEU A 479 15.96 -20.21 31.38
C LEU A 479 15.19 -20.42 30.10
N SER A 480 14.56 -21.54 29.92
CA SER A 480 13.60 -21.87 28.91
C SER A 480 12.42 -22.61 29.47
N TYR A 481 11.28 -22.55 28.82
CA TYR A 481 10.16 -23.41 29.16
C TYR A 481 9.40 -23.84 27.91
N THR A 482 8.80 -25.00 27.98
CA THR A 482 7.77 -25.49 27.06
C THR A 482 6.46 -25.56 27.82
N SER A 483 5.36 -25.15 27.20
CA SER A 483 4.04 -25.24 27.82
C SER A 483 3.10 -26.11 27.00
N PHE A 484 2.28 -26.89 27.68
CA PHE A 484 1.23 -27.69 27.06
C PHE A 484 -0.06 -27.58 27.84
N ASP A 485 -1.16 -27.52 27.13
CA ASP A 485 -2.49 -27.55 27.72
C ASP A 485 -2.86 -28.99 28.05
N PHE A 486 -3.27 -29.23 29.27
CA PHE A 486 -3.81 -30.50 29.69
C PHE A 486 -5.08 -30.28 30.50
N ARG A 487 -6.24 -30.44 29.87
CA ARG A 487 -7.58 -30.14 30.44
C ARG A 487 -7.71 -28.64 30.82
N GLU A 488 -7.97 -28.39 32.12
CA GLU A 488 -8.04 -27.05 32.71
C GLU A 488 -6.69 -26.58 33.26
N ASP A 489 -5.66 -27.42 33.15
CA ASP A 489 -4.31 -27.12 33.63
C ASP A 489 -3.41 -26.76 32.46
N GLN A 490 -2.52 -25.80 32.68
CA GLN A 490 -1.35 -25.62 31.85
C GLN A 490 -0.12 -26.16 32.56
N GLN A 491 0.56 -27.08 31.90
CA GLN A 491 1.81 -27.64 32.40
C GLN A 491 2.98 -26.88 31.80
N LEU A 492 3.95 -26.51 32.62
CA LEU A 492 5.20 -25.93 32.14
C LEU A 492 6.32 -26.91 32.48
N PHE A 493 7.16 -27.13 31.47
CA PHE A 493 8.42 -27.85 31.63
C PHE A 493 9.57 -26.84 31.48
N VAL A 494 10.26 -26.56 32.58
CA VAL A 494 11.33 -25.55 32.64
C VAL A 494 12.69 -26.20 32.56
N THR A 495 13.51 -25.72 31.65
CA THR A 495 14.83 -26.28 31.35
C THR A 495 15.93 -25.23 31.28
N ASN A 496 17.15 -25.66 31.47
CA ASN A 496 18.34 -24.92 31.13
C ASN A 496 18.49 -24.91 29.61
N ARG A 497 18.55 -23.72 29.00
CA ARG A 497 18.61 -23.57 27.53
C ARG A 497 19.87 -24.11 26.89
N THR A 498 20.96 -24.18 27.63
CA THR A 498 22.25 -24.63 27.08
C THR A 498 22.34 -26.15 27.12
N THR A 499 21.86 -26.80 28.19
CA THR A 499 22.02 -28.25 28.40
C THR A 499 20.76 -29.06 28.11
N GLY A 500 19.59 -28.42 28.10
CA GLY A 500 18.29 -29.06 28.00
C GLY A 500 17.84 -29.74 29.31
N GLN A 501 18.68 -29.73 30.36
CA GLN A 501 18.37 -30.35 31.64
C GLN A 501 17.18 -29.69 32.32
N PRO A 502 16.29 -30.47 32.96
CA PRO A 502 15.22 -29.90 33.78
C PRO A 502 15.77 -29.08 34.94
N LEU A 503 15.05 -28.04 35.32
CA LEU A 503 15.43 -27.14 36.41
C LEU A 503 14.43 -27.30 37.56
N GLU A 504 14.92 -27.82 38.68
CA GLU A 504 14.19 -27.89 39.93
C GLU A 504 14.18 -26.55 40.65
N ASN A 505 13.18 -26.31 41.50
CA ASN A 505 13.08 -25.12 42.38
C ASN A 505 12.99 -23.76 41.62
N VAL A 506 12.59 -23.75 40.35
CA VAL A 506 12.28 -22.52 39.63
C VAL A 506 10.98 -21.94 40.18
N LYS A 507 11.02 -20.71 40.66
CA LYS A 507 9.83 -19.99 41.13
C LYS A 507 9.13 -19.34 39.93
N VAL A 508 7.84 -19.60 39.78
CA VAL A 508 7.02 -19.06 38.67
C VAL A 508 5.88 -18.24 39.26
N PHE A 509 5.76 -17.01 38.78
CA PHE A 509 4.76 -16.02 39.18
C PHE A 509 3.86 -15.68 38.00
N LEU A 510 2.57 -15.51 38.25
CA LEU A 510 1.60 -14.95 37.30
C LEU A 510 1.31 -13.49 37.68
N LYS A 511 1.31 -12.59 36.73
CA LYS A 511 1.04 -11.13 36.97
C LYS A 511 -0.34 -10.95 37.65
N THR A 512 -1.36 -11.70 37.27
CA THR A 512 -2.72 -11.62 37.84
C THR A 512 -2.84 -12.25 39.21
N LYS A 513 -1.91 -13.11 39.61
CA LYS A 513 -1.88 -13.82 40.91
C LYS A 513 -0.50 -13.68 41.58
N PRO A 514 -0.02 -12.45 41.85
CA PRO A 514 1.37 -12.22 42.28
C PRO A 514 1.72 -12.86 43.63
N LYS A 515 0.74 -13.13 44.48
CA LYS A 515 0.96 -13.79 45.78
C LYS A 515 1.08 -15.32 45.69
N LYS A 516 0.68 -15.94 44.56
CA LYS A 516 0.76 -17.39 44.36
C LYS A 516 2.08 -17.74 43.65
N ILE A 517 2.93 -18.47 44.32
CA ILE A 517 4.20 -18.96 43.81
C ILE A 517 4.00 -20.46 43.42
N TYR A 518 4.38 -20.75 42.17
CA TYR A 518 4.49 -22.14 41.72
C TYR A 518 5.97 -22.48 41.65
N THR A 519 6.33 -23.69 42.03
CA THR A 519 7.73 -24.16 42.05
C THR A 519 7.85 -25.45 41.25
N THR A 520 8.88 -25.54 40.39
CA THR A 520 9.14 -26.76 39.62
C THR A 520 9.66 -27.87 40.51
N ASN A 521 9.26 -29.11 40.18
CA ASN A 521 9.80 -30.32 40.80
C ASN A 521 11.17 -30.73 40.21
N GLN A 522 11.71 -31.88 40.61
CA GLN A 522 12.98 -32.42 40.10
C GLN A 522 12.99 -32.66 38.58
N ASP A 523 11.81 -32.89 37.97
CA ASP A 523 11.65 -33.04 36.52
C ASP A 523 11.45 -31.69 35.80
N GLY A 524 11.59 -30.57 36.49
CA GLY A 524 11.36 -29.24 35.93
C GLY A 524 9.89 -28.92 35.65
N LEU A 525 8.95 -29.70 36.16
CA LEU A 525 7.53 -29.59 35.84
C LEU A 525 6.76 -28.81 36.90
N ILE A 526 5.81 -27.99 36.44
CA ILE A 526 4.75 -27.38 37.26
C ILE A 526 3.40 -27.50 36.53
N LYS A 527 2.34 -27.53 37.36
CA LYS A 527 0.94 -27.44 36.88
C LYS A 527 0.31 -26.15 37.35
N ILE A 528 -0.24 -25.38 36.41
CA ILE A 528 -0.92 -24.11 36.66
C ILE A 528 -2.39 -24.31 36.35
N HIS A 529 -3.23 -24.39 37.41
CA HIS A 529 -4.66 -24.42 37.25
C HIS A 529 -5.21 -23.00 37.10
N GLN A 530 -5.78 -22.68 35.92
CA GLN A 530 -6.40 -21.37 35.66
C GLN A 530 -7.53 -21.51 34.65
N LYS A 531 -8.76 -21.14 35.06
CA LYS A 531 -9.90 -21.06 34.16
C LYS A 531 -9.83 -19.73 33.38
N PRO A 532 -9.63 -19.75 32.05
CA PRO A 532 -9.59 -18.52 31.26
C PRO A 532 -10.98 -17.86 31.16
N LYS A 533 -11.03 -16.53 31.29
CA LYS A 533 -12.27 -15.73 31.20
C LYS A 533 -12.78 -15.59 29.79
N SER A 534 -11.89 -15.67 28.80
CA SER A 534 -12.17 -15.54 27.37
C SER A 534 -11.60 -16.73 26.61
N TYR A 535 -11.98 -16.87 25.32
CA TYR A 535 -11.48 -17.96 24.45
C TYR A 535 -9.95 -18.03 24.41
N TYR A 536 -9.29 -16.88 24.39
CA TYR A 536 -7.86 -16.74 24.61
C TYR A 536 -7.59 -15.74 25.72
N GLN A 537 -6.84 -16.15 26.72
CA GLN A 537 -6.32 -15.24 27.75
C GLN A 537 -4.80 -15.32 27.74
N GLN A 538 -4.14 -14.20 27.50
CA GLN A 538 -2.70 -14.08 27.63
C GLN A 538 -2.36 -13.59 29.05
N GLU A 539 -1.43 -14.27 29.71
CA GLU A 539 -0.99 -13.99 31.07
C GLU A 539 0.52 -13.78 31.08
N SER A 540 0.98 -12.68 31.66
CA SER A 540 2.41 -12.44 31.86
C SER A 540 2.94 -13.31 33.00
N ILE A 541 4.07 -13.98 32.76
CA ILE A 541 4.73 -14.85 33.74
C ILE A 541 6.17 -14.40 33.97
N ILE A 542 6.65 -14.65 35.17
CA ILE A 542 8.02 -14.44 35.59
C ILE A 542 8.55 -15.78 36.16
N LEU A 543 9.66 -16.24 35.59
CA LEU A 543 10.38 -17.40 36.08
C LEU A 543 11.68 -16.92 36.74
N ILE A 544 11.96 -17.39 37.94
CA ILE A 544 13.18 -17.02 38.71
C ILE A 544 13.89 -18.29 39.15
N HIS A 545 15.16 -18.40 38.80
CA HIS A 545 16.04 -19.45 39.27
C HIS A 545 17.41 -18.84 39.61
N ASN A 546 17.79 -18.86 40.87
CA ASN A 546 18.99 -18.18 41.38
C ASN A 546 18.99 -16.70 40.98
N ASN A 547 20.02 -16.27 40.26
CA ASN A 547 20.17 -14.89 39.77
C ASN A 547 19.58 -14.67 38.38
N ASP A 548 19.00 -15.70 37.76
CA ASP A 548 18.43 -15.62 36.43
C ASP A 548 16.92 -15.43 36.49
N THR A 549 16.40 -14.51 35.68
CA THR A 549 14.96 -14.21 35.61
C THR A 549 14.50 -14.20 34.15
N LEU A 550 13.46 -14.95 33.85
CA LEU A 550 12.83 -14.96 32.55
C LEU A 550 11.45 -14.30 32.62
N TYR A 551 11.27 -13.19 31.88
CA TYR A 551 9.97 -12.57 31.67
C TYR A 551 9.36 -13.10 30.36
N SER A 552 8.12 -13.56 30.42
CA SER A 552 7.45 -14.17 29.27
C SER A 552 5.93 -14.09 29.40
N SER A 553 5.21 -14.75 28.51
CA SER A 553 3.75 -14.84 28.60
C SER A 553 3.25 -16.23 28.27
N LEU A 554 2.19 -16.66 28.95
CA LEU A 554 1.46 -17.88 28.67
C LEU A 554 0.12 -17.55 28.01
N ARG A 555 -0.33 -18.45 27.14
CA ARG A 555 -1.69 -18.39 26.59
C ARG A 555 -2.49 -19.51 27.23
N PHE A 556 -3.59 -19.13 27.86
CA PHE A 556 -4.62 -20.05 28.34
C PHE A 556 -5.74 -20.09 27.30
N ARG A 557 -6.16 -21.29 26.92
CA ARG A 557 -7.24 -21.50 25.96
C ARG A 557 -8.46 -22.07 26.68
N LYS A 558 -9.64 -21.48 26.47
CA LYS A 558 -10.90 -22.02 26.93
C LYS A 558 -11.32 -23.17 26.02
N ASN A 559 -11.37 -24.39 26.55
CA ASN A 559 -11.93 -25.50 25.81
C ASN A 559 -13.46 -25.38 25.78
N TYR A 560 -14.03 -25.17 24.61
CA TYR A 560 -15.49 -25.12 24.41
C TYR A 560 -16.15 -26.50 24.37
N ASN A 561 -15.40 -27.56 24.25
CA ASN A 561 -15.94 -28.93 24.15
C ASN A 561 -16.51 -29.51 25.46
N ASN A 562 -16.64 -28.70 26.54
CA ASN A 562 -17.22 -29.19 27.81
C ASN A 562 -18.77 -29.17 27.85
N ASN A 563 -19.47 -28.95 26.72
CA ASN A 563 -20.93 -29.05 26.70
C ASN A 563 -21.48 -30.39 26.17
N SER A 564 -20.64 -31.34 25.80
CA SER A 564 -21.10 -32.72 25.65
C SER A 564 -20.98 -33.39 27.03
N ASN A 565 -22.10 -33.55 27.68
CA ASN A 565 -22.27 -34.46 28.85
C ASN A 565 -22.06 -35.95 28.47
N ASN A 566 -21.27 -36.21 27.40
CA ASN A 566 -20.86 -37.57 27.09
C ASN A 566 -19.74 -37.95 28.06
N GLU A 567 -20.15 -38.59 29.13
CA GLU A 567 -19.26 -39.21 30.10
C GLU A 567 -18.40 -40.35 29.50
N ASP A 568 -18.72 -40.77 28.27
CA ASP A 568 -18.12 -41.90 27.56
C ASP A 568 -17.35 -41.46 26.29
N GLU A 569 -16.32 -40.61 26.42
CA GLU A 569 -15.29 -40.60 25.39
C GLU A 569 -14.37 -41.78 25.60
N ASP A 570 -14.48 -42.79 24.75
CA ASP A 570 -13.59 -43.96 24.75
C ASP A 570 -12.12 -43.50 24.62
N PRO A 571 -11.22 -44.18 25.29
CA PRO A 571 -9.81 -43.90 25.21
C PRO A 571 -9.32 -44.08 23.78
N GLU A 572 -8.62 -43.04 23.26
CA GLU A 572 -8.14 -42.99 21.89
C GLU A 572 -6.63 -43.25 21.83
N ILE A 573 -6.21 -44.14 20.92
CA ILE A 573 -4.80 -44.28 20.55
C ILE A 573 -4.54 -43.38 19.38
N ARG A 574 -3.59 -42.46 19.54
CA ARG A 574 -3.15 -41.53 18.48
C ARG A 574 -1.77 -41.92 18.00
N SER A 575 -1.61 -41.90 16.67
CA SER A 575 -0.32 -42.06 16.01
C SER A 575 0.22 -40.69 15.57
N HIS A 576 1.49 -40.43 15.82
CA HIS A 576 2.21 -39.29 15.33
C HIS A 576 3.33 -39.78 14.41
N LEU A 577 3.25 -39.51 13.11
CA LEU A 577 4.20 -39.97 12.12
C LEU A 577 5.06 -38.78 11.63
N PHE A 578 6.36 -39.03 11.58
CA PHE A 578 7.35 -38.04 11.12
C PHE A 578 8.20 -38.65 10.02
N THR A 579 8.48 -37.91 9.00
CA THR A 579 9.40 -38.26 7.90
C THR A 579 10.62 -37.36 7.90
N ASP A 580 11.74 -37.84 7.36
CA ASP A 580 12.99 -37.07 7.27
C ASP A 580 12.89 -35.85 6.32
N ARG A 581 11.90 -35.84 5.40
CA ARG A 581 11.64 -34.78 4.45
C ARG A 581 10.14 -34.57 4.25
N GLY A 582 9.75 -33.40 3.75
CA GLY A 582 8.38 -33.10 3.36
C GLY A 582 8.02 -33.49 1.92
N ILE A 583 9.01 -33.76 1.06
CA ILE A 583 8.82 -34.09 -0.36
C ILE A 583 9.89 -35.09 -0.79
N TYR A 584 9.48 -36.09 -1.57
CA TYR A 584 10.34 -37.14 -2.11
C TYR A 584 10.14 -37.29 -3.62
N ARG A 585 11.15 -37.81 -4.29
CA ARG A 585 11.10 -38.16 -5.71
C ARG A 585 11.02 -39.69 -5.87
N PRO A 586 10.42 -40.22 -6.96
CA PRO A 586 10.46 -41.65 -7.27
C PRO A 586 11.88 -42.21 -7.18
N GLY A 587 12.01 -43.39 -6.58
CA GLY A 587 13.29 -44.06 -6.35
C GLY A 587 14.03 -43.67 -5.07
N GLN A 588 13.62 -42.62 -4.34
CA GLN A 588 14.22 -42.21 -3.07
C GLN A 588 13.71 -43.09 -1.89
N LYS A 589 14.49 -43.10 -0.81
CA LYS A 589 14.08 -43.67 0.47
C LYS A 589 13.38 -42.65 1.34
N ILE A 590 12.31 -43.05 2.00
CA ILE A 590 11.63 -42.34 3.07
C ILE A 590 12.09 -42.97 4.38
N TYR A 591 12.68 -42.20 5.26
CA TYR A 591 12.90 -42.63 6.65
C TYR A 591 11.78 -42.03 7.49
N PHE A 592 11.16 -42.87 8.31
CA PHE A 592 10.09 -42.43 9.17
C PHE A 592 10.30 -42.85 10.65
N LYS A 593 9.67 -42.09 11.55
CA LYS A 593 9.49 -42.41 12.93
C LYS A 593 8.04 -42.20 13.31
N GLY A 594 7.43 -43.23 13.92
CA GLY A 594 6.09 -43.16 14.49
C GLY A 594 6.14 -43.17 16.01
N ILE A 595 5.22 -42.47 16.67
CA ILE A 595 5.01 -42.51 18.11
C ILE A 595 3.54 -42.76 18.36
N LEU A 596 3.22 -43.82 19.14
CA LEU A 596 1.87 -44.11 19.59
C LEU A 596 1.67 -43.57 21.00
N SER A 597 0.59 -42.85 21.18
CA SER A 597 0.16 -42.33 22.47
C SER A 597 -1.29 -42.70 22.74
N TYR A 598 -1.52 -43.16 23.97
CA TYR A 598 -2.84 -43.31 24.52
C TYR A 598 -3.29 -42.03 25.16
N GLN A 599 -4.48 -41.57 24.83
CA GLN A 599 -5.08 -40.40 25.44
C GLN A 599 -6.48 -40.72 25.95
N SER A 600 -6.68 -40.47 27.23
CA SER A 600 -8.00 -40.45 27.87
C SER A 600 -8.24 -39.13 28.57
N LYS A 601 -9.42 -38.95 29.16
CA LYS A 601 -9.70 -37.79 30.01
C LYS A 601 -8.75 -37.65 31.20
N THR A 602 -8.22 -38.76 31.69
CA THR A 602 -7.42 -38.78 32.92
C THR A 602 -5.94 -39.00 32.67
N GLU A 603 -5.57 -39.59 31.53
CA GLU A 603 -4.22 -40.06 31.31
C GLU A 603 -3.73 -39.85 29.89
N ARG A 604 -2.47 -39.50 29.77
CA ARG A 604 -1.70 -39.56 28.52
C ARG A 604 -0.44 -40.36 28.78
N LYS A 605 -0.24 -41.40 28.00
CA LYS A 605 0.95 -42.25 28.08
C LYS A 605 1.34 -42.75 26.71
N VAL A 606 2.59 -43.13 26.54
CA VAL A 606 3.03 -43.85 25.36
C VAL A 606 2.48 -45.28 25.37
N VAL A 607 2.37 -45.91 24.21
CA VAL A 607 1.88 -47.28 24.05
C VAL A 607 3.06 -48.19 23.70
N PRO A 608 3.71 -48.83 24.69
CA PRO A 608 4.85 -49.69 24.43
C PRO A 608 4.39 -51.08 24.03
N ASN A 609 5.27 -51.80 23.32
CA ASN A 609 5.14 -53.19 22.94
C ASN A 609 3.86 -53.55 22.15
N GLU A 610 3.33 -52.57 21.37
CA GLU A 610 2.14 -52.72 20.52
C GLU A 610 2.54 -53.03 19.09
N ARG A 611 1.80 -53.94 18.42
CA ARG A 611 1.98 -54.22 16.99
C ARG A 611 1.29 -53.16 16.17
N VAL A 612 2.01 -52.55 15.21
CA VAL A 612 1.49 -51.54 14.30
C VAL A 612 1.85 -51.85 12.86
N TYR A 613 0.96 -51.46 11.95
CA TYR A 613 1.20 -51.54 10.53
C TYR A 613 1.41 -50.11 10.04
N VAL A 614 2.53 -49.88 9.33
CA VAL A 614 2.82 -48.62 8.68
C VAL A 614 2.78 -48.87 7.19
N GLU A 615 1.95 -48.15 6.50
CA GLU A 615 1.64 -48.36 5.09
C GLU A 615 2.04 -47.13 4.26
N LEU A 616 2.59 -47.38 3.08
CA LEU A 616 2.90 -46.35 2.09
C LEU A 616 1.89 -46.44 0.95
N TYR A 617 1.20 -45.36 0.68
CA TYR A 617 0.28 -45.24 -0.42
C TYR A 617 0.84 -44.26 -1.46
N ASP A 618 0.49 -44.47 -2.74
CA ASP A 618 0.77 -43.50 -3.80
C ASP A 618 -0.28 -42.38 -3.84
N ALA A 619 -0.16 -41.48 -4.83
CA ALA A 619 -1.07 -40.36 -5.00
C ALA A 619 -2.52 -40.77 -5.36
N ASN A 620 -2.73 -42.01 -5.84
CA ASN A 620 -4.03 -42.58 -6.16
C ASN A 620 -4.64 -43.37 -5.00
N TYR A 621 -3.98 -43.41 -3.82
CA TYR A 621 -4.32 -44.26 -2.67
C TYR A 621 -4.14 -45.76 -2.93
N ASP A 622 -3.28 -46.16 -3.88
CA ASP A 622 -2.92 -47.56 -4.04
C ASP A 622 -1.79 -47.93 -3.06
N LEU A 623 -1.94 -49.07 -2.41
CA LEU A 623 -0.93 -49.54 -1.45
C LEU A 623 0.36 -49.91 -2.19
N VAL A 624 1.45 -49.24 -1.83
CA VAL A 624 2.78 -49.44 -2.43
C VAL A 624 3.60 -50.43 -1.63
N ASP A 625 3.59 -50.28 -0.29
CA ASP A 625 4.37 -51.13 0.62
C ASP A 625 3.80 -51.04 2.04
N SER A 626 4.07 -52.08 2.89
CA SER A 626 3.68 -52.07 4.28
C SER A 626 4.71 -52.73 5.18
N LEU A 627 4.85 -52.23 6.39
CA LEU A 627 5.74 -52.76 7.42
C LEU A 627 4.96 -53.10 8.69
N SER A 628 5.13 -54.31 9.19
CA SER A 628 4.67 -54.72 10.51
C SER A 628 5.77 -54.49 11.54
N LEU A 629 5.54 -53.59 12.46
CA LEU A 629 6.52 -53.16 13.47
C LEU A 629 5.94 -53.31 14.87
N ARG A 630 6.80 -53.25 15.87
CA ARG A 630 6.40 -53.23 17.28
C ARG A 630 6.98 -52.04 17.98
N THR A 631 6.15 -51.34 18.77
CA THR A 631 6.61 -50.16 19.49
C THR A 631 7.58 -50.55 20.62
N ASN A 632 8.61 -49.73 20.80
CA ASN A 632 9.57 -49.87 21.92
C ASN A 632 9.00 -49.30 23.22
N GLU A 633 9.83 -49.28 24.28
CA GLU A 633 9.46 -48.74 25.60
C GLU A 633 8.96 -47.29 25.60
N PHE A 634 9.35 -46.49 24.60
CA PHE A 634 8.91 -45.09 24.37
C PHE A 634 7.68 -45.03 23.48
N GLY A 635 7.02 -46.13 23.15
CA GLY A 635 5.88 -46.17 22.24
C GLY A 635 6.25 -45.83 20.80
N SER A 636 7.52 -45.90 20.43
CA SER A 636 7.98 -45.46 19.09
C SER A 636 8.35 -46.63 18.19
N VAL A 637 8.12 -46.42 16.89
CA VAL A 637 8.58 -47.28 15.80
C VAL A 637 9.38 -46.45 14.80
N GLN A 638 10.26 -47.11 14.05
CA GLN A 638 11.00 -46.48 12.97
C GLN A 638 11.18 -47.47 11.81
N GLY A 639 11.30 -46.95 10.64
CA GLY A 639 11.51 -47.76 9.43
C GLY A 639 11.86 -46.91 8.21
N GLU A 640 11.98 -47.63 7.10
CA GLU A 640 12.20 -47.00 5.82
C GLU A 640 11.33 -47.64 4.75
N PHE A 641 10.90 -46.82 3.77
CA PHE A 641 10.29 -47.28 2.54
C PHE A 641 11.13 -46.84 1.36
N LYS A 642 11.11 -47.61 0.29
CA LYS A 642 11.69 -47.19 -0.98
C LYS A 642 10.57 -46.91 -1.97
N ILE A 643 10.51 -45.66 -2.44
CA ILE A 643 9.51 -45.26 -3.43
C ILE A 643 9.85 -45.93 -4.77
N PRO A 644 8.94 -46.70 -5.39
CA PRO A 644 9.16 -47.22 -6.73
C PRO A 644 9.39 -46.11 -7.77
N LYS A 645 10.12 -46.42 -8.83
CA LYS A 645 10.42 -45.41 -9.89
C LYS A 645 9.21 -45.08 -10.78
N ASN A 646 8.19 -45.92 -10.77
CA ASN A 646 7.03 -45.88 -11.66
C ASN A 646 5.72 -45.50 -10.97
N VAL A 647 5.78 -44.92 -9.78
CA VAL A 647 4.59 -44.40 -9.09
C VAL A 647 4.55 -42.89 -9.17
N LEU A 648 3.33 -42.33 -9.18
CA LEU A 648 3.08 -40.89 -9.02
C LEU A 648 3.28 -40.50 -7.56
N THR A 649 4.06 -39.45 -7.33
CA THR A 649 4.33 -38.91 -5.99
C THR A 649 3.76 -37.51 -5.85
#